data_10b86f74d716459fc5ba41ad6cfa675d
#
_entry.id   10b86f74d716459fc5ba41ad6cfa675d
#
_cell.length_a   1.000
_cell.length_b   1.000
_cell.length_c   1.000
_cell.angle_alpha   90.00
_cell.angle_beta   90.00
_cell.angle_gamma   90.00
#
_symmetry.space_group_name_H-M   'P 1'
#
loop_
_entity.id
_entity.type
_entity.pdbx_description
1 polymer ?
#
loop_
_entity_poly.entity_id
_entity_poly.type
_entity_poly.pdbx_seq_one_letter_code
_entity_poly.pdbx_strand_id
1 'polypeptide(L)'
;LTTVGMLEGITSPTDVKKLSVEELDALAEEIRELLIAKVSATGGHLGPNLGVVELTLALHSVFNSPQDPIIFDTSHQSYVHKILTGRADKFDTLRKRGGLSGYTDRAESEHDWTESSHASASLSYADGLSKAKELSGHGDDKVVAVVGDGALTGGMCWEALNNIAAGNRNVVIVVNDNGRSYSPTIGGFANNLSKLRDQLVALRMQPGYDEVMESGKKTLKSMGWVGERTFEALHALKAGVKYQVLPTEMFPDLGMKYVGPVEGHDLKALLSAFHYAQRYDGPLIVHVVTEKGHGFAPAVNNEADQMHSTGVIDPVTGESLAKSAPGWTSVFTKELLRAGHERDDVVAITAAMAGPTGLQPFAEEFPDRFFDVGIAEQHAITSAAGLALGGMHPVVAVYSTFLNRAFDQLLMDAGLLHLPITVVLDRAGVTGSDGASHNGVWDFSVASIVPGIRIAAPRDPARLREEFHEALGVDDGPTVVRFPKGKVGADIEAKERRGTVDVLRTTLDRDDDSVLNVLLVAVGTFAGPALEVADAIAGDGISVTVVDPRWVVPVAPELIDMSASADLVVVYEDGVMRGGVGSAVAEALHAAEIDTPLRQLAFPSVYPKHASRDEVLAEYGLDAESATEQVRTWALDLADREN
;
A
#
# COMPACT_ATOMS: atom_id res chain seq x y z
N LEU A 1 33.40 21.75 22.71
CA LEU A 1 33.61 20.75 21.65
C LEU A 1 32.25 20.10 21.42
N THR A 2 31.48 20.54 20.44
CA THR A 2 30.35 19.85 19.88
C THR A 2 30.86 18.50 19.37
N THR A 3 30.53 17.42 20.00
CA THR A 3 30.71 16.06 19.48
C THR A 3 29.99 16.02 18.14
N VAL A 4 30.76 15.94 17.03
CA VAL A 4 30.24 15.65 15.71
C VAL A 4 29.51 14.31 15.88
N GLY A 5 28.22 14.24 15.56
CA GLY A 5 27.45 13.03 15.70
C GLY A 5 28.06 11.92 14.85
N MET A 6 27.99 10.70 15.31
CA MET A 6 28.55 9.54 14.59
C MET A 6 27.88 9.36 13.22
N LEU A 7 26.58 9.69 13.16
CA LEU A 7 25.76 9.62 11.96
C LEU A 7 26.30 10.50 10.81
N GLU A 8 26.90 11.66 11.10
CA GLU A 8 27.51 12.53 10.08
C GLU A 8 28.69 11.85 9.33
N GLY A 9 29.32 10.85 9.96
CA GLY A 9 30.39 10.05 9.37
C GLY A 9 29.91 8.89 8.50
N ILE A 10 28.62 8.57 8.49
CA ILE A 10 28.05 7.45 7.73
C ILE A 10 27.57 7.93 6.37
N THR A 11 28.33 7.62 5.34
CA THR A 11 28.03 7.95 3.95
C THR A 11 27.75 6.72 3.08
N SER A 12 28.11 5.55 3.59
CA SER A 12 27.93 4.27 2.89
C SER A 12 27.89 3.10 3.87
N PRO A 13 27.37 1.93 3.47
CA PRO A 13 27.42 0.72 4.29
C PRO A 13 28.83 0.30 4.70
N THR A 14 29.85 0.70 3.94
CA THR A 14 31.26 0.42 4.27
C THR A 14 31.69 1.11 5.57
N ASP A 15 31.10 2.25 5.90
CA ASP A 15 31.40 2.96 7.15
C ASP A 15 30.80 2.23 8.34
N VAL A 16 29.59 1.69 8.20
CA VAL A 16 28.91 0.89 9.23
C VAL A 16 29.72 -0.34 9.61
N LYS A 17 30.36 -1.00 8.64
CA LYS A 17 31.20 -2.21 8.86
C LYS A 17 32.45 -1.98 9.70
N LYS A 18 32.86 -0.74 9.87
CA LYS A 18 34.05 -0.37 10.67
C LYS A 18 33.76 -0.19 12.15
N LEU A 19 32.47 -0.10 12.51
CA LEU A 19 32.03 0.24 13.85
C LEU A 19 32.07 -0.97 14.78
N SER A 20 32.46 -0.75 16.02
CA SER A 20 32.28 -1.70 17.12
C SER A 20 30.80 -1.83 17.50
N VAL A 21 30.44 -2.83 18.27
CA VAL A 21 29.05 -3.04 18.73
C VAL A 21 28.59 -1.86 19.57
N GLU A 22 29.45 -1.32 20.43
CA GLU A 22 29.16 -0.17 21.27
C GLU A 22 28.94 1.11 20.45
N GLU A 23 29.66 1.28 19.34
CA GLU A 23 29.45 2.37 18.37
C GLU A 23 28.16 2.16 17.56
N LEU A 24 27.81 0.94 17.19
CA LEU A 24 26.52 0.62 16.55
C LEU A 24 25.32 0.90 17.47
N ASP A 25 25.42 0.58 18.77
CA ASP A 25 24.41 0.91 19.76
C ASP A 25 24.20 2.44 19.86
N ALA A 26 25.31 3.20 19.90
CA ALA A 26 25.22 4.68 19.91
C ALA A 26 24.64 5.24 18.61
N LEU A 27 25.04 4.70 17.45
CA LEU A 27 24.49 5.09 16.15
C LEU A 27 22.97 4.77 16.05
N ALA A 28 22.52 3.68 16.65
CA ALA A 28 21.10 3.34 16.68
C ALA A 28 20.26 4.44 17.35
N GLU A 29 20.75 5.00 18.45
CA GLU A 29 20.05 6.11 19.13
C GLU A 29 20.04 7.38 18.28
N GLU A 30 21.15 7.76 17.65
CA GLU A 30 21.20 8.93 16.76
C GLU A 30 20.24 8.76 15.55
N ILE A 31 20.12 7.55 15.00
CA ILE A 31 19.16 7.24 13.92
C ILE A 31 17.72 7.39 14.42
N ARG A 32 17.38 6.91 15.63
CA ARG A 32 16.04 7.07 16.21
C ARG A 32 15.68 8.55 16.38
N GLU A 33 16.61 9.34 16.95
CA GLU A 33 16.40 10.78 17.11
C GLU A 33 16.13 11.46 15.76
N LEU A 34 16.93 11.14 14.73
CA LEU A 34 16.72 11.66 13.37
C LEU A 34 15.35 11.25 12.81
N LEU A 35 14.97 9.98 12.93
CA LEU A 35 13.70 9.47 12.42
C LEU A 35 12.51 10.15 13.12
N ILE A 36 12.54 10.26 14.45
CA ILE A 36 11.49 10.94 15.22
C ILE A 36 11.38 12.40 14.77
N ALA A 37 12.49 13.13 14.70
CA ALA A 37 12.48 14.54 14.31
C ALA A 37 11.98 14.75 12.88
N LYS A 38 12.51 13.99 11.90
CA LYS A 38 12.24 14.22 10.47
C LYS A 38 10.89 13.67 10.05
N VAL A 39 10.54 12.45 10.46
CA VAL A 39 9.25 11.85 10.09
C VAL A 39 8.07 12.54 10.78
N SER A 40 8.24 13.04 12.01
CA SER A 40 7.23 13.88 12.65
C SER A 40 6.94 15.16 11.85
N ALA A 41 7.96 15.75 11.22
CA ALA A 41 7.83 16.97 10.43
C ALA A 41 7.30 16.76 9.00
N THR A 42 7.58 15.60 8.39
CA THR A 42 7.20 15.32 6.99
C THR A 42 5.99 14.40 6.86
N GLY A 43 5.67 13.65 7.90
CA GLY A 43 4.82 12.47 7.82
C GLY A 43 5.57 11.28 7.21
N GLY A 44 5.07 10.07 7.43
CA GLY A 44 5.65 8.85 6.91
C GLY A 44 5.42 7.64 7.81
N HIS A 45 6.23 6.58 7.61
CA HIS A 45 6.13 5.33 8.35
C HIS A 45 7.07 5.37 9.57
N LEU A 46 6.61 5.95 10.71
CA LEU A 46 7.47 6.14 11.88
C LEU A 46 7.65 4.85 12.67
N GLY A 47 6.55 4.26 13.15
CA GLY A 47 6.59 3.06 14.01
C GLY A 47 7.33 1.88 13.38
N PRO A 48 7.03 1.51 12.12
CA PRO A 48 7.75 0.42 11.44
C PRO A 48 9.26 0.64 11.35
N ASN A 49 9.71 1.87 11.07
CA ASN A 49 11.14 2.17 10.93
C ASN A 49 11.88 2.20 12.27
N LEU A 50 11.25 2.67 13.34
CA LEU A 50 11.81 2.62 14.69
C LEU A 50 12.02 1.17 15.17
N GLY A 51 11.16 0.25 14.73
CA GLY A 51 11.28 -1.17 15.08
C GLY A 51 12.40 -1.92 14.39
N VAL A 52 13.00 -1.38 13.34
CA VAL A 52 14.02 -2.08 12.52
C VAL A 52 15.39 -1.40 12.50
N VAL A 53 15.68 -0.52 13.47
CA VAL A 53 16.96 0.21 13.51
C VAL A 53 18.12 -0.74 13.67
N GLU A 54 18.15 -1.55 14.73
CA GLU A 54 19.21 -2.52 15.00
C GLU A 54 19.27 -3.62 13.95
N LEU A 55 18.10 -4.09 13.49
CA LEU A 55 17.99 -5.07 12.42
C LEU A 55 18.72 -4.60 11.16
N THR A 56 18.46 -3.36 10.73
CA THR A 56 19.02 -2.80 9.50
C THR A 56 20.53 -2.48 9.66
N LEU A 57 20.94 -1.98 10.83
CA LEU A 57 22.36 -1.81 11.17
C LEU A 57 23.12 -3.14 11.08
N ALA A 58 22.59 -4.20 11.68
CA ALA A 58 23.22 -5.51 11.66
C ALA A 58 23.28 -6.10 10.24
N LEU A 59 22.25 -5.90 9.40
CA LEU A 59 22.26 -6.31 7.99
C LEU A 59 23.40 -5.62 7.23
N HIS A 60 23.54 -4.31 7.33
CA HIS A 60 24.58 -3.56 6.64
C HIS A 60 25.99 -3.77 7.23
N SER A 61 26.08 -4.20 8.48
CA SER A 61 27.36 -4.60 9.09
C SER A 61 27.89 -5.92 8.53
N VAL A 62 26.98 -6.83 8.14
CA VAL A 62 27.35 -8.20 7.74
C VAL A 62 27.37 -8.36 6.22
N PHE A 63 26.29 -8.01 5.53
CA PHE A 63 26.15 -8.22 4.08
C PHE A 63 26.78 -7.10 3.26
N ASN A 64 27.20 -7.40 2.03
CA ASN A 64 27.92 -6.49 1.15
C ASN A 64 26.97 -5.79 0.15
N SER A 65 26.06 -4.94 0.64
CA SER A 65 25.19 -4.17 -0.26
C SER A 65 26.02 -3.16 -1.09
N PRO A 66 25.79 -2.99 -2.42
CA PRO A 66 24.69 -3.58 -3.20
C PRO A 66 24.99 -4.97 -3.79
N GLN A 67 26.21 -5.50 -3.66
CA GLN A 67 26.58 -6.81 -4.21
C GLN A 67 25.71 -7.93 -3.64
N ASP A 68 25.47 -7.94 -2.33
CA ASP A 68 24.44 -8.74 -1.68
C ASP A 68 23.15 -7.90 -1.66
N PRO A 69 22.17 -8.15 -2.56
CA PRO A 69 20.91 -7.41 -2.54
C PRO A 69 20.18 -7.55 -1.22
N ILE A 70 19.77 -6.43 -0.64
CA ILE A 70 18.87 -6.40 0.52
C ILE A 70 17.53 -5.86 0.07
N ILE A 71 16.50 -6.71 0.06
CA ILE A 71 15.15 -6.39 -0.43
C ILE A 71 14.22 -6.29 0.76
N PHE A 72 13.54 -5.15 0.89
CA PHE A 72 12.54 -4.94 1.92
C PHE A 72 11.14 -5.17 1.35
N ASP A 73 10.36 -6.09 1.94
CA ASP A 73 8.97 -6.29 1.55
C ASP A 73 8.14 -5.03 1.83
N THR A 74 7.28 -4.64 0.89
CA THR A 74 6.55 -3.36 0.93
C THR A 74 7.47 -2.14 0.94
N SER A 75 8.69 -2.29 1.43
CA SER A 75 9.76 -1.29 1.57
C SER A 75 9.44 -0.05 2.42
N HIS A 76 8.33 -0.05 3.16
CA HIS A 76 7.98 1.03 4.10
C HIS A 76 8.90 1.06 5.34
N GLN A 77 9.66 -0.01 5.60
CA GLN A 77 10.66 -0.17 6.67
C GLN A 77 12.10 0.10 6.16
N SER A 78 12.27 0.94 5.15
CA SER A 78 13.57 1.17 4.48
C SER A 78 14.24 2.50 4.84
N TYR A 79 13.70 3.28 5.79
CA TYR A 79 14.28 4.58 6.12
C TYR A 79 15.68 4.46 6.72
N VAL A 80 15.89 3.49 7.60
CA VAL A 80 17.23 3.20 8.14
C VAL A 80 18.19 2.78 7.03
N HIS A 81 17.75 1.95 6.10
CA HIS A 81 18.53 1.59 4.91
C HIS A 81 18.91 2.83 4.07
N LYS A 82 17.99 3.77 3.86
CA LYS A 82 18.28 5.04 3.17
C LYS A 82 19.34 5.87 3.92
N ILE A 83 19.23 5.95 5.25
CA ILE A 83 20.20 6.64 6.10
C ILE A 83 21.59 6.03 5.93
N LEU A 84 21.71 4.71 6.07
CA LEU A 84 22.99 3.99 6.01
C LEU A 84 23.61 3.93 4.60
N THR A 85 22.85 4.27 3.58
CA THR A 85 23.28 4.34 2.17
C THR A 85 23.48 5.78 1.69
N GLY A 86 23.74 6.71 2.62
CA GLY A 86 24.20 8.07 2.32
C GLY A 86 23.11 9.08 2.00
N ARG A 87 21.87 8.87 2.47
CA ARG A 87 20.73 9.77 2.20
C ARG A 87 20.19 10.46 3.45
N ALA A 88 20.90 10.41 4.58
CA ALA A 88 20.44 10.97 5.86
C ALA A 88 20.13 12.48 5.78
N ASP A 89 20.92 13.23 5.04
CA ASP A 89 20.81 14.68 4.83
C ASP A 89 19.56 15.09 4.03
N LYS A 90 18.92 14.14 3.32
CA LYS A 90 17.77 14.39 2.45
C LYS A 90 16.41 14.14 3.14
N PHE A 91 16.39 13.74 4.40
CA PHE A 91 15.13 13.38 5.08
C PHE A 91 14.13 14.54 5.26
N ASP A 92 14.58 15.79 5.17
CA ASP A 92 13.69 16.97 5.12
C ASP A 92 12.82 17.00 3.84
N THR A 93 13.19 16.23 2.82
CA THR A 93 12.49 16.12 1.55
C THR A 93 11.66 14.85 1.43
N LEU A 94 11.57 14.04 2.51
CA LEU A 94 10.86 12.76 2.51
C LEU A 94 9.40 12.94 2.05
N ARG A 95 9.01 12.18 1.02
CA ARG A 95 7.66 12.15 0.43
C ARG A 95 7.22 13.48 -0.22
N LYS A 96 8.14 14.42 -0.42
CA LYS A 96 7.92 15.68 -1.13
C LYS A 96 8.36 15.57 -2.60
N ARG A 97 7.78 16.37 -3.47
CA ARG A 97 8.12 16.40 -4.89
C ARG A 97 9.63 16.56 -5.12
N GLY A 98 10.21 15.63 -5.90
CA GLY A 98 11.65 15.63 -6.19
C GLY A 98 12.56 15.27 -5.01
N GLY A 99 11.99 14.91 -3.87
CA GLY A 99 12.68 14.46 -2.68
C GLY A 99 12.75 12.94 -2.53
N LEU A 100 13.05 12.47 -1.32
CA LEU A 100 13.09 11.04 -1.02
C LEU A 100 11.71 10.40 -1.07
N SER A 101 11.62 9.25 -1.73
CA SER A 101 10.46 8.35 -1.68
C SER A 101 10.26 7.79 -0.27
N GLY A 102 9.01 7.53 0.11
CA GLY A 102 8.66 6.80 1.32
C GLY A 102 8.92 5.28 1.24
N TYR A 103 9.45 4.82 0.11
CA TYR A 103 9.79 3.43 -0.22
C TYR A 103 11.15 3.38 -0.90
N THR A 104 11.70 2.19 -1.14
CA THR A 104 12.90 2.07 -1.98
C THR A 104 12.61 2.58 -3.40
N ASP A 105 13.61 3.23 -4.00
CA ASP A 105 13.54 3.78 -5.35
C ASP A 105 14.89 3.61 -6.04
N ARG A 106 14.93 2.87 -7.14
CA ARG A 106 16.15 2.58 -7.89
C ARG A 106 16.82 3.82 -8.48
N ALA A 107 16.06 4.88 -8.69
CA ALA A 107 16.60 6.16 -9.14
C ALA A 107 17.34 6.92 -8.03
N GLU A 108 17.09 6.61 -6.75
CA GLU A 108 17.76 7.24 -5.61
C GLU A 108 19.12 6.61 -5.29
N SER A 109 19.25 5.28 -5.45
CA SER A 109 20.43 4.56 -4.99
C SER A 109 20.58 3.19 -5.66
N GLU A 110 21.85 2.80 -5.95
CA GLU A 110 22.19 1.45 -6.41
C GLU A 110 21.91 0.35 -5.36
N HIS A 111 21.72 0.74 -4.10
CA HIS A 111 21.35 -0.18 -3.02
C HIS A 111 19.88 -0.53 -3.02
N ASP A 112 19.03 0.20 -3.74
CA ASP A 112 17.59 -0.01 -3.84
C ASP A 112 17.28 -0.92 -5.05
N TRP A 113 16.91 -2.17 -4.80
CA TRP A 113 16.71 -3.18 -5.84
C TRP A 113 15.30 -3.25 -6.39
N THR A 114 14.31 -2.80 -5.60
CA THR A 114 12.88 -2.85 -5.94
C THR A 114 12.18 -1.56 -5.60
N GLU A 115 11.03 -1.31 -6.24
CA GLU A 115 10.23 -0.10 -6.01
C GLU A 115 8.78 -0.43 -5.62
N SER A 116 8.38 -1.72 -5.70
CA SER A 116 7.01 -2.13 -5.38
C SER A 116 6.75 -2.08 -3.89
N SER A 117 5.74 -1.32 -3.47
CA SER A 117 5.24 -1.29 -2.10
C SER A 117 4.01 -2.20 -1.86
N HIS A 118 3.69 -3.08 -2.80
CA HIS A 118 2.72 -4.15 -2.60
C HIS A 118 3.37 -5.29 -1.84
N ALA A 119 2.75 -5.69 -0.72
CA ALA A 119 3.30 -6.70 0.18
C ALA A 119 3.46 -8.09 -0.46
N SER A 120 4.23 -8.94 0.17
CA SER A 120 4.45 -10.35 -0.21
C SER A 120 5.27 -10.58 -1.49
N ALA A 121 5.93 -9.54 -2.03
CA ALA A 121 6.69 -9.62 -3.27
C ALA A 121 8.19 -9.92 -3.07
N SER A 122 8.76 -9.59 -1.90
CA SER A 122 10.22 -9.64 -1.66
C SER A 122 10.83 -11.01 -1.87
N LEU A 123 10.14 -12.06 -1.44
CA LEU A 123 10.65 -13.43 -1.55
C LEU A 123 10.72 -13.90 -3.01
N SER A 124 9.75 -13.52 -3.84
CA SER A 124 9.77 -13.82 -5.28
C SER A 124 10.87 -13.05 -6.00
N TYR A 125 11.12 -11.78 -5.63
CA TYR A 125 12.29 -11.03 -6.12
C TYR A 125 13.59 -11.71 -5.71
N ALA A 126 13.71 -12.16 -4.44
CA ALA A 126 14.90 -12.84 -3.95
C ALA A 126 15.16 -14.16 -4.69
N ASP A 127 14.13 -14.95 -4.95
CA ASP A 127 14.24 -16.17 -5.74
C ASP A 127 14.75 -15.86 -7.16
N GLY A 128 14.18 -14.87 -7.83
CA GLY A 128 14.60 -14.44 -9.17
C GLY A 128 16.03 -13.93 -9.20
N LEU A 129 16.40 -13.06 -8.25
CA LEU A 129 17.76 -12.52 -8.15
C LEU A 129 18.80 -13.60 -7.84
N SER A 130 18.48 -14.56 -6.96
CA SER A 130 19.38 -15.68 -6.66
C SER A 130 19.63 -16.56 -7.89
N LYS A 131 18.62 -16.81 -8.72
CA LYS A 131 18.75 -17.49 -10.01
C LYS A 131 19.64 -16.72 -10.97
N ALA A 132 19.44 -15.41 -11.08
CA ALA A 132 20.25 -14.55 -11.94
C ALA A 132 21.72 -14.54 -11.52
N LYS A 133 22.00 -14.48 -10.22
CA LYS A 133 23.36 -14.54 -9.67
C LYS A 133 24.03 -15.89 -9.96
N GLU A 134 23.32 -16.99 -9.75
CA GLU A 134 23.83 -18.33 -10.10
C GLU A 134 24.20 -18.44 -11.58
N LEU A 135 23.30 -18.00 -12.46
CA LEU A 135 23.51 -18.05 -13.91
C LEU A 135 24.62 -17.11 -14.42
N SER A 136 24.90 -16.03 -13.70
CA SER A 136 25.98 -15.08 -14.03
C SER A 136 27.31 -15.38 -13.37
N GLY A 137 27.43 -16.50 -12.64
CA GLY A 137 28.67 -16.91 -11.99
C GLY A 137 28.93 -16.23 -10.63
N HIS A 138 27.91 -15.62 -10.04
CA HIS A 138 27.93 -14.97 -8.73
C HIS A 138 27.07 -15.70 -7.69
N GLY A 139 26.96 -17.03 -7.80
CA GLY A 139 26.13 -17.86 -6.94
C GLY A 139 26.54 -17.87 -5.45
N ASP A 140 27.76 -17.46 -5.14
CA ASP A 140 28.26 -17.32 -3.77
C ASP A 140 27.72 -16.08 -3.04
N ASP A 141 27.27 -15.06 -3.78
CA ASP A 141 26.65 -13.85 -3.20
C ASP A 141 25.35 -14.20 -2.49
N LYS A 142 25.06 -13.48 -1.41
CA LYS A 142 23.79 -13.66 -0.69
C LYS A 142 22.71 -12.73 -1.26
N VAL A 143 21.48 -13.21 -1.31
CA VAL A 143 20.31 -12.38 -1.54
C VAL A 143 19.48 -12.36 -0.26
N VAL A 144 19.30 -11.19 0.34
CA VAL A 144 18.61 -11.00 1.61
C VAL A 144 17.22 -10.42 1.35
N ALA A 145 16.18 -11.07 1.84
CA ALA A 145 14.81 -10.56 1.80
C ALA A 145 14.29 -10.33 3.22
N VAL A 146 13.97 -9.09 3.55
CA VAL A 146 13.33 -8.71 4.82
C VAL A 146 11.84 -8.67 4.61
N VAL A 147 11.11 -9.55 5.29
CA VAL A 147 9.65 -9.70 5.17
C VAL A 147 8.99 -9.59 6.53
N GLY A 148 7.96 -8.75 6.64
CA GLY A 148 7.16 -8.64 7.85
C GLY A 148 6.22 -9.83 8.05
N ASP A 149 5.89 -10.13 9.31
CA ASP A 149 4.94 -11.19 9.67
C ASP A 149 3.56 -10.99 9.01
N GLY A 150 3.11 -9.74 8.86
CA GLY A 150 1.89 -9.41 8.12
C GLY A 150 1.97 -9.81 6.64
N ALA A 151 3.08 -9.55 5.97
CA ALA A 151 3.28 -9.89 4.56
C ALA A 151 3.32 -11.40 4.31
N LEU A 152 3.72 -12.19 5.30
CA LEU A 152 3.69 -13.65 5.24
C LEU A 152 2.27 -14.24 5.23
N THR A 153 1.25 -13.47 5.51
CA THR A 153 -0.15 -13.90 5.36
C THR A 153 -0.59 -13.94 3.89
N GLY A 154 0.13 -13.30 2.99
CA GLY A 154 -0.13 -13.29 1.54
C GLY A 154 0.32 -14.56 0.83
N GLY A 155 -0.50 -15.06 -0.11
CA GLY A 155 -0.26 -16.33 -0.83
C GLY A 155 1.07 -16.35 -1.59
N MET A 156 1.47 -15.25 -2.22
CA MET A 156 2.70 -15.17 -3.01
C MET A 156 3.97 -15.46 -2.19
N CYS A 157 3.98 -15.15 -0.88
CA CYS A 157 5.08 -15.57 -0.01
C CYS A 157 5.23 -17.09 0.06
N TRP A 158 4.11 -17.83 0.11
CA TRP A 158 4.10 -19.30 0.15
C TRP A 158 4.53 -19.92 -1.17
N GLU A 159 4.11 -19.33 -2.29
CA GLU A 159 4.60 -19.72 -3.62
C GLU A 159 6.12 -19.53 -3.71
N ALA A 160 6.63 -18.40 -3.23
CA ALA A 160 8.06 -18.12 -3.21
C ALA A 160 8.83 -19.06 -2.27
N LEU A 161 8.33 -19.27 -1.04
CA LEU A 161 8.93 -20.21 -0.09
C LEU A 161 9.05 -21.63 -0.66
N ASN A 162 8.01 -22.11 -1.33
CA ASN A 162 8.02 -23.41 -2.00
C ASN A 162 9.10 -23.48 -3.09
N ASN A 163 9.27 -22.43 -3.88
CA ASN A 163 10.29 -22.39 -4.93
C ASN A 163 11.71 -22.19 -4.40
N ILE A 164 11.90 -21.37 -3.37
CA ILE A 164 13.19 -21.17 -2.71
C ILE A 164 13.65 -22.47 -2.04
N ALA A 165 12.75 -23.17 -1.34
CA ALA A 165 13.04 -24.42 -0.66
C ALA A 165 13.45 -25.56 -1.62
N ALA A 166 12.88 -25.58 -2.83
CA ALA A 166 13.23 -26.56 -3.86
C ALA A 166 14.62 -26.31 -4.47
N GLY A 167 15.18 -25.11 -4.30
CA GLY A 167 16.53 -24.74 -4.76
C GLY A 167 17.55 -24.79 -3.63
N ASN A 168 18.82 -24.81 -3.99
CA ASN A 168 19.92 -24.73 -3.01
C ASN A 168 20.70 -23.42 -3.17
N ARG A 169 19.98 -22.33 -3.49
CA ARG A 169 20.57 -21.00 -3.70
C ARG A 169 20.69 -20.21 -2.41
N ASN A 170 21.62 -19.28 -2.38
CA ASN A 170 21.96 -18.46 -1.22
C ASN A 170 20.93 -17.35 -0.97
N VAL A 171 19.75 -17.71 -0.47
CA VAL A 171 18.70 -16.79 -0.08
C VAL A 171 18.58 -16.74 1.44
N VAL A 172 18.74 -15.56 2.01
CA VAL A 172 18.54 -15.30 3.45
C VAL A 172 17.19 -14.58 3.62
N ILE A 173 16.24 -15.28 4.23
CA ILE A 173 14.91 -14.74 4.52
C ILE A 173 14.91 -14.24 5.96
N VAL A 174 14.76 -12.94 6.14
CA VAL A 174 14.67 -12.31 7.45
C VAL A 174 13.21 -11.99 7.75
N VAL A 175 12.61 -12.79 8.64
CA VAL A 175 11.25 -12.58 9.11
C VAL A 175 11.29 -11.55 10.24
N ASN A 176 10.78 -10.34 9.98
CA ASN A 176 10.62 -9.31 11.00
C ASN A 176 9.24 -9.48 11.66
N ASP A 177 9.22 -10.09 12.82
CA ASP A 177 8.01 -10.38 13.59
C ASP A 177 7.80 -9.34 14.69
N ASN A 178 6.86 -8.42 14.47
CA ASN A 178 6.40 -7.46 15.47
C ASN A 178 4.91 -7.64 15.83
N GLY A 179 4.26 -8.66 15.27
CA GLY A 179 2.89 -9.05 15.59
C GLY A 179 1.80 -8.21 14.95
N ARG A 180 2.13 -7.24 14.09
CA ARG A 180 1.10 -6.43 13.42
C ARG A 180 1.58 -5.69 12.18
N SER A 181 0.62 -5.43 11.28
CA SER A 181 0.73 -4.45 10.21
C SER A 181 0.00 -3.16 10.62
N TYR A 182 -1.06 -2.71 9.94
CA TYR A 182 -2.01 -1.73 10.49
C TYR A 182 -2.80 -2.34 11.64
N SER A 183 -3.30 -3.55 11.45
CA SER A 183 -3.99 -4.37 12.47
C SER A 183 -3.05 -5.45 13.01
N PRO A 184 -3.37 -6.07 14.15
CA PRO A 184 -2.66 -7.26 14.62
C PRO A 184 -2.65 -8.34 13.52
N THR A 185 -1.51 -9.00 13.35
CA THR A 185 -1.38 -10.11 12.39
C THR A 185 -2.25 -11.27 12.82
N ILE A 186 -3.07 -11.79 11.91
CA ILE A 186 -4.11 -12.79 12.19
C ILE A 186 -3.87 -14.10 11.46
N GLY A 187 -4.67 -15.11 11.83
CA GLY A 187 -4.68 -16.43 11.21
C GLY A 187 -3.80 -17.47 11.89
N GLY A 188 -3.88 -18.70 11.43
CA GLY A 188 -3.16 -19.84 12.01
C GLY A 188 -1.64 -19.68 12.00
N PHE A 189 -1.11 -19.02 10.97
CA PHE A 189 0.31 -18.70 10.87
C PHE A 189 0.76 -17.70 11.94
N ALA A 190 0.02 -16.59 12.07
CA ALA A 190 0.30 -15.58 13.10
C ALA A 190 0.22 -16.16 14.52
N ASN A 191 -0.72 -17.06 14.78
CA ASN A 191 -0.81 -17.77 16.05
C ASN A 191 0.43 -18.61 16.36
N ASN A 192 1.07 -19.20 15.33
CA ASN A 192 2.31 -19.94 15.50
C ASN A 192 3.50 -19.03 15.79
N LEU A 193 3.63 -17.90 15.07
CA LEU A 193 4.65 -16.89 15.34
C LEU A 193 4.48 -16.28 16.74
N SER A 194 3.24 -15.97 17.15
CA SER A 194 2.94 -15.44 18.48
C SER A 194 3.41 -16.40 19.58
N LYS A 195 3.16 -17.71 19.45
CA LYS A 195 3.64 -18.70 20.41
C LYS A 195 5.18 -18.73 20.50
N LEU A 196 5.88 -18.61 19.37
CA LEU A 196 7.35 -18.53 19.36
C LEU A 196 7.86 -17.26 20.05
N ARG A 197 7.19 -16.13 19.82
CA ARG A 197 7.50 -14.87 20.49
C ARG A 197 7.26 -14.94 22.00
N ASP A 198 6.11 -15.45 22.42
CA ASP A 198 5.76 -15.61 23.86
C ASP A 198 6.76 -16.53 24.57
N GLN A 199 7.25 -17.56 23.90
CA GLN A 199 8.27 -18.46 24.44
C GLN A 199 9.62 -17.76 24.61
N LEU A 200 10.02 -16.88 23.70
CA LEU A 200 11.22 -16.05 23.85
C LEU A 200 11.11 -15.14 25.09
N VAL A 201 9.95 -14.48 25.25
CA VAL A 201 9.67 -13.64 26.44
C VAL A 201 9.70 -14.48 27.72
N ALA A 202 9.04 -15.63 27.74
CA ALA A 202 9.03 -16.52 28.91
C ALA A 202 10.43 -17.05 29.29
N LEU A 203 11.28 -17.32 28.27
CA LEU A 203 12.66 -17.75 28.48
C LEU A 203 13.51 -16.66 29.16
N ARG A 204 13.28 -15.39 28.84
CA ARG A 204 13.94 -14.23 29.43
C ARG A 204 13.53 -13.97 30.88
N MET A 205 12.28 -14.25 31.21
CA MET A 205 11.75 -14.07 32.57
C MET A 205 12.22 -15.14 33.55
N GLN A 206 12.93 -16.17 33.09
CA GLN A 206 13.45 -17.20 33.97
C GLN A 206 14.63 -16.67 34.79
N PRO A 207 14.59 -16.80 36.14
CA PRO A 207 15.71 -16.44 37.01
C PRO A 207 16.98 -17.16 36.58
N GLY A 208 18.08 -16.43 36.40
CA GLY A 208 19.37 -17.00 36.01
C GLY A 208 19.65 -17.05 34.51
N TYR A 209 18.71 -16.59 33.64
CA TYR A 209 18.95 -16.55 32.19
C TYR A 209 20.17 -15.69 31.84
N ASP A 210 20.29 -14.49 32.42
CA ASP A 210 21.42 -13.60 32.19
C ASP A 210 22.73 -14.16 32.73
N GLU A 211 22.72 -14.83 33.90
CA GLU A 211 23.90 -15.46 34.49
C GLU A 211 24.39 -16.66 33.66
N VAL A 212 23.49 -17.48 33.12
CA VAL A 212 23.83 -18.60 32.22
C VAL A 212 24.37 -18.10 30.89
N MET A 213 23.82 -17.02 30.36
CA MET A 213 24.31 -16.39 29.12
C MET A 213 25.68 -15.74 29.33
N GLU A 214 25.92 -15.05 30.45
CA GLU A 214 27.22 -14.44 30.76
C GLU A 214 28.29 -15.51 31.08
N SER A 215 27.94 -16.54 31.86
CA SER A 215 28.86 -17.63 32.20
C SER A 215 29.24 -18.44 30.96
N GLY A 216 28.30 -18.73 30.06
CA GLY A 216 28.55 -19.34 28.77
C GLY A 216 29.53 -18.52 27.92
N LYS A 217 29.35 -17.17 27.86
CA LYS A 217 30.26 -16.25 27.16
C LYS A 217 31.68 -16.23 27.74
N LYS A 218 31.83 -16.27 29.05
CA LYS A 218 33.16 -16.28 29.73
C LYS A 218 33.91 -17.59 29.49
N THR A 219 33.22 -18.73 29.53
CA THR A 219 33.79 -20.05 29.31
C THR A 219 34.24 -20.25 27.86
N LEU A 220 33.43 -19.78 26.88
CA LEU A 220 33.75 -19.85 25.45
C LEU A 220 34.91 -18.95 25.03
N LYS A 221 35.04 -17.73 25.61
CA LYS A 221 36.18 -16.85 25.37
C LYS A 221 37.51 -17.42 25.86
N SER A 222 37.49 -18.34 26.84
CA SER A 222 38.71 -18.96 27.39
C SER A 222 39.19 -20.19 26.61
N MET A 223 38.40 -20.72 25.65
CA MET A 223 38.68 -21.99 24.97
C MET A 223 39.17 -21.87 23.51
N GLY A 224 39.33 -20.68 22.98
CA GLY A 224 39.89 -20.45 21.64
C GLY A 224 39.17 -21.25 20.53
N TRP A 225 39.90 -21.74 19.51
CA TRP A 225 39.38 -22.51 18.37
C TRP A 225 38.52 -23.74 18.75
N VAL A 226 38.77 -24.37 19.89
CA VAL A 226 37.94 -25.46 20.41
C VAL A 226 36.57 -24.95 20.86
N GLY A 227 36.47 -23.69 21.27
CA GLY A 227 35.23 -23.03 21.68
C GLY A 227 34.21 -22.87 20.54
N GLU A 228 34.67 -22.67 19.30
CA GLU A 228 33.78 -22.53 18.14
C GLU A 228 33.04 -23.85 17.84
N ARG A 229 33.72 -24.97 17.85
CA ARG A 229 33.09 -26.31 17.68
C ARG A 229 32.20 -26.69 18.84
N THR A 230 32.55 -26.25 20.05
CA THR A 230 31.73 -26.50 21.26
C THR A 230 30.48 -25.60 21.26
N PHE A 231 30.57 -24.41 20.68
CA PHE A 231 29.41 -23.51 20.45
C PHE A 231 28.42 -24.12 19.46
N GLU A 232 28.91 -24.72 18.36
CA GLU A 232 28.09 -25.50 17.43
C GLU A 232 27.47 -26.75 18.08
N ALA A 233 28.22 -27.46 18.92
CA ALA A 233 27.70 -28.59 19.65
C ALA A 233 26.70 -28.21 20.75
N LEU A 234 26.90 -27.09 21.45
CA LEU A 234 25.94 -26.52 22.41
C LEU A 234 24.70 -25.99 21.71
N HIS A 235 24.86 -25.40 20.52
CA HIS A 235 23.73 -25.02 19.67
C HIS A 235 22.96 -26.25 19.18
N ALA A 236 23.65 -27.34 18.82
CA ALA A 236 23.02 -28.59 18.43
C ALA A 236 22.34 -29.28 19.63
N LEU A 237 22.96 -29.23 20.84
CA LEU A 237 22.35 -29.73 22.08
C LEU A 237 21.14 -28.86 22.49
N LYS A 238 21.23 -27.52 22.34
CA LYS A 238 20.13 -26.58 22.55
C LYS A 238 19.02 -26.81 21.53
N ALA A 239 19.36 -27.13 20.28
CA ALA A 239 18.41 -27.56 19.26
C ALA A 239 17.73 -28.87 19.66
N GLY A 240 18.47 -29.85 20.15
CA GLY A 240 17.92 -31.14 20.59
C GLY A 240 16.98 -31.05 21.79
N VAL A 241 17.28 -30.18 22.76
CA VAL A 241 16.38 -29.88 23.90
C VAL A 241 15.20 -29.00 23.41
N LYS A 242 15.43 -28.13 22.43
CA LYS A 242 14.43 -27.28 21.82
C LYS A 242 13.40 -28.05 20.98
N TYR A 243 13.81 -29.14 20.31
CA TYR A 243 12.92 -30.00 19.51
C TYR A 243 11.81 -30.68 20.32
N GLN A 244 11.97 -30.83 21.63
CA GLN A 244 10.95 -31.42 22.50
C GLN A 244 9.98 -30.42 23.11
N VAL A 245 10.23 -29.10 22.97
CA VAL A 245 9.47 -28.07 23.68
C VAL A 245 8.83 -27.05 22.73
N LEU A 246 9.26 -26.96 21.47
CA LEU A 246 8.81 -25.91 20.54
C LEU A 246 8.17 -26.54 19.28
N PRO A 247 6.94 -26.12 18.89
CA PRO A 247 6.38 -26.43 17.57
C PRO A 247 7.10 -25.59 16.50
N THR A 248 8.29 -26.03 16.08
CA THR A 248 9.11 -25.36 15.04
C THR A 248 8.96 -26.03 13.67
N GLU A 249 7.93 -26.85 13.49
CA GLU A 249 7.82 -27.79 12.38
C GLU A 249 7.61 -27.13 11.01
N MET A 250 7.01 -25.93 10.97
CA MET A 250 6.53 -25.35 9.72
C MET A 250 7.63 -24.98 8.70
N PHE A 251 8.72 -24.33 9.12
CA PHE A 251 9.80 -23.94 8.20
C PHE A 251 10.84 -25.05 7.96
N PRO A 252 11.25 -25.80 8.98
CA PRO A 252 12.09 -26.98 8.80
C PRO A 252 11.44 -28.05 7.91
N ASP A 253 10.12 -28.24 7.99
CA ASP A 253 9.39 -29.18 7.14
C ASP A 253 9.39 -28.80 5.65
N LEU A 254 9.61 -27.52 5.34
CA LEU A 254 9.87 -27.07 3.97
C LEU A 254 11.30 -27.36 3.48
N GLY A 255 12.16 -27.95 4.34
CA GLY A 255 13.55 -28.24 3.99
C GLY A 255 14.52 -27.06 4.10
N MET A 256 14.09 -25.95 4.70
CA MET A 256 14.93 -24.76 4.90
C MET A 256 15.53 -24.73 6.32
N LYS A 257 16.77 -24.21 6.42
CA LYS A 257 17.37 -23.95 7.71
C LYS A 257 16.64 -22.81 8.42
N TYR A 258 16.34 -22.98 9.71
CA TYR A 258 15.72 -21.98 10.55
C TYR A 258 16.64 -21.56 11.69
N VAL A 259 16.79 -20.23 11.90
CA VAL A 259 17.53 -19.61 12.99
C VAL A 259 16.58 -18.63 13.70
N GLY A 260 16.35 -18.85 14.97
CA GLY A 260 15.50 -17.94 15.74
C GLY A 260 14.67 -18.64 16.83
N PRO A 261 13.78 -17.90 17.50
CA PRO A 261 13.63 -16.45 17.40
C PRO A 261 14.85 -15.69 17.95
N VAL A 262 15.26 -14.63 17.23
CA VAL A 262 16.38 -13.75 17.60
C VAL A 262 15.82 -12.44 18.16
N GLU A 263 16.45 -11.91 19.19
CA GLU A 263 16.12 -10.60 19.74
C GLU A 263 16.46 -9.48 18.78
N GLY A 264 15.46 -8.78 18.30
CA GLY A 264 15.58 -7.76 17.26
C GLY A 264 16.19 -6.43 17.71
N HIS A 265 16.32 -6.20 19.01
CA HIS A 265 16.95 -5.02 19.60
C HIS A 265 18.27 -5.33 20.33
N ASP A 266 18.81 -6.55 20.18
CA ASP A 266 20.15 -6.95 20.64
C ASP A 266 21.08 -7.08 19.43
N LEU A 267 21.92 -6.06 19.20
CA LEU A 267 22.90 -6.05 18.09
C LEU A 267 23.86 -7.24 18.14
N LYS A 268 24.24 -7.72 19.32
CA LYS A 268 25.13 -8.88 19.44
C LYS A 268 24.45 -10.17 18.98
N ALA A 269 23.17 -10.33 19.33
CA ALA A 269 22.37 -11.49 18.90
C ALA A 269 22.12 -11.44 17.38
N LEU A 270 21.78 -10.27 16.83
CA LEU A 270 21.55 -10.06 15.41
C LEU A 270 22.82 -10.31 14.59
N LEU A 271 23.96 -9.71 14.97
CA LEU A 271 25.24 -9.90 14.28
C LEU A 271 25.65 -11.38 14.29
N SER A 272 25.48 -12.08 15.41
CA SER A 272 25.77 -13.53 15.49
C SER A 272 24.91 -14.34 14.52
N ALA A 273 23.61 -14.05 14.47
CA ALA A 273 22.68 -14.75 13.56
C ALA A 273 22.98 -14.45 12.09
N PHE A 274 23.27 -13.20 11.74
CA PHE A 274 23.57 -12.83 10.35
C PHE A 274 24.94 -13.29 9.89
N HIS A 275 25.97 -13.30 10.74
CA HIS A 275 27.25 -13.93 10.40
C HIS A 275 27.11 -15.45 10.17
N TYR A 276 26.24 -16.12 10.92
CA TYR A 276 25.89 -17.50 10.62
C TYR A 276 25.21 -17.62 9.25
N ALA A 277 24.21 -16.78 8.98
CA ALA A 277 23.48 -16.78 7.70
C ALA A 277 24.40 -16.47 6.51
N GLN A 278 25.36 -15.55 6.66
CA GLN A 278 26.33 -15.21 5.62
C GLN A 278 27.21 -16.39 5.21
N ARG A 279 27.56 -17.27 6.18
CA ARG A 279 28.44 -18.43 5.95
C ARG A 279 27.68 -19.70 5.54
N TYR A 280 26.35 -19.70 5.72
CA TYR A 280 25.53 -20.88 5.41
C TYR A 280 25.25 -20.94 3.91
N ASP A 281 25.51 -22.12 3.31
CA ASP A 281 25.21 -22.37 1.90
C ASP A 281 23.79 -22.94 1.75
N GLY A 282 22.97 -22.27 0.98
CA GLY A 282 21.59 -22.62 0.74
C GLY A 282 20.56 -21.68 1.39
N PRO A 283 19.27 -21.98 1.24
CA PRO A 283 18.20 -21.13 1.77
C PRO A 283 18.08 -21.22 3.28
N LEU A 284 17.95 -20.05 3.92
CA LEU A 284 17.91 -19.96 5.38
C LEU A 284 16.92 -18.89 5.83
N ILE A 285 16.17 -19.18 6.89
CA ILE A 285 15.26 -18.24 7.55
C ILE A 285 15.87 -17.77 8.87
N VAL A 286 15.96 -16.45 9.05
CA VAL A 286 16.28 -15.80 10.32
C VAL A 286 15.02 -15.14 10.84
N HIS A 287 14.44 -15.67 11.91
CA HIS A 287 13.26 -15.10 12.56
C HIS A 287 13.70 -14.12 13.64
N VAL A 288 13.38 -12.85 13.44
CA VAL A 288 13.76 -11.74 14.32
C VAL A 288 12.49 -11.15 14.95
N VAL A 289 12.47 -11.07 16.27
CA VAL A 289 11.35 -10.46 17.03
C VAL A 289 11.69 -9.02 17.35
N THR A 290 10.85 -8.09 16.88
CA THR A 290 11.04 -6.65 17.07
C THR A 290 9.82 -6.01 17.76
N GLU A 291 9.99 -4.79 18.24
CA GLU A 291 8.93 -3.96 18.79
C GLU A 291 8.68 -2.76 17.85
N LYS A 292 7.48 -2.69 17.29
CA LYS A 292 7.09 -1.57 16.44
C LYS A 292 7.01 -0.28 17.25
N GLY A 293 7.67 0.79 16.80
CA GLY A 293 7.76 2.05 17.54
C GLY A 293 8.83 2.08 18.65
N HIS A 294 9.72 1.08 18.69
CA HIS A 294 10.76 0.94 19.71
C HIS A 294 11.54 2.23 19.96
N GLY A 295 11.71 2.59 21.24
CA GLY A 295 12.38 3.81 21.66
C GLY A 295 11.54 5.09 21.62
N PHE A 296 10.27 5.03 21.16
CA PHE A 296 9.36 6.17 21.14
C PHE A 296 8.02 5.83 21.77
N ALA A 297 7.86 6.17 23.06
CA ALA A 297 6.69 5.81 23.83
C ALA A 297 5.33 6.20 23.18
N PRO A 298 5.18 7.37 22.52
CA PRO A 298 3.94 7.68 21.80
C PRO A 298 3.59 6.68 20.70
N ALA A 299 4.58 6.10 20.00
CA ALA A 299 4.32 5.08 18.99
C ALA A 299 4.01 3.72 19.62
N VAL A 300 4.79 3.27 20.60
CA VAL A 300 4.57 1.99 21.31
C VAL A 300 3.17 1.94 21.92
N ASN A 301 2.72 3.03 22.54
CA ASN A 301 1.44 3.14 23.23
C ASN A 301 0.26 3.49 22.30
N ASN A 302 0.49 3.69 21.02
CA ASN A 302 -0.58 3.95 20.05
C ASN A 302 -1.32 2.65 19.71
N GLU A 303 -2.50 2.46 20.30
CA GLU A 303 -3.31 1.24 20.15
C GLU A 303 -3.86 1.06 18.72
N ALA A 304 -4.07 2.16 17.98
CA ALA A 304 -4.68 2.11 16.67
C ALA A 304 -3.82 1.34 15.67
N ASP A 305 -2.57 1.79 15.45
CA ASP A 305 -1.67 1.18 14.45
C ASP A 305 -0.18 1.28 14.81
N GLN A 306 0.14 1.71 16.04
CA GLN A 306 1.51 1.98 16.50
C GLN A 306 2.28 2.91 15.53
N MET A 307 1.60 3.95 15.08
CA MET A 307 2.13 4.91 14.09
C MET A 307 2.69 4.23 12.83
N HIS A 308 1.92 3.26 12.30
CA HIS A 308 2.27 2.59 11.04
C HIS A 308 2.48 3.62 9.92
N SER A 309 1.57 4.58 9.80
CA SER A 309 1.72 5.74 8.93
C SER A 309 1.17 6.98 9.62
N THR A 310 1.98 8.02 9.72
CA THR A 310 1.60 9.29 10.37
C THR A 310 1.57 10.43 9.37
N GLY A 311 0.71 11.42 9.63
CA GLY A 311 0.85 12.76 9.08
C GLY A 311 1.92 13.54 9.85
N VAL A 312 1.86 14.87 9.79
CA VAL A 312 2.70 15.75 10.63
C VAL A 312 2.21 15.67 12.08
N ILE A 313 3.12 15.36 13.00
CA ILE A 313 2.84 15.17 14.43
C ILE A 313 3.81 15.99 15.28
N ASP A 314 3.44 16.22 16.53
CA ASP A 314 4.35 16.74 17.54
C ASP A 314 5.37 15.65 17.92
N PRO A 315 6.69 15.89 17.80
CA PRO A 315 7.72 14.88 18.03
C PRO A 315 7.88 14.46 19.50
N VAL A 316 7.24 15.16 20.45
CA VAL A 316 7.30 14.84 21.87
C VAL A 316 6.06 14.05 22.31
N THR A 317 4.88 14.54 21.92
CA THR A 317 3.60 13.94 22.34
C THR A 317 3.08 12.88 21.38
N GLY A 318 3.53 12.92 20.11
CA GLY A 318 3.00 12.09 19.04
C GLY A 318 1.61 12.49 18.54
N GLU A 319 1.07 13.61 19.02
CA GLU A 319 -0.26 14.09 18.63
C GLU A 319 -0.23 14.69 17.21
N SER A 320 -1.30 14.43 16.45
CA SER A 320 -1.44 15.00 15.09
C SER A 320 -1.60 16.52 15.16
N LEU A 321 -0.79 17.24 14.40
CA LEU A 321 -0.89 18.69 14.23
C LEU A 321 -1.95 19.08 13.18
N ALA A 322 -2.45 18.12 12.40
CA ALA A 322 -3.50 18.35 11.43
C ALA A 322 -4.87 18.41 12.12
N LYS A 323 -5.69 19.42 11.75
CA LYS A 323 -7.08 19.47 12.19
C LYS A 323 -7.87 18.31 11.60
N SER A 324 -8.56 17.56 12.45
CA SER A 324 -9.50 16.52 12.02
C SER A 324 -10.65 17.15 11.22
N ALA A 325 -10.96 16.59 10.07
CA ALA A 325 -12.14 16.93 9.29
C ALA A 325 -12.72 15.62 8.71
N PRO A 326 -14.04 15.55 8.49
CA PRO A 326 -14.65 14.36 7.88
C PRO A 326 -13.97 14.02 6.56
N GLY A 327 -13.63 12.75 6.38
CA GLY A 327 -13.07 12.22 5.14
C GLY A 327 -14.04 11.28 4.45
N TRP A 328 -13.73 10.91 3.23
CA TRP A 328 -14.50 9.97 2.43
C TRP A 328 -14.70 8.64 3.15
N THR A 329 -13.63 8.09 3.72
CA THR A 329 -13.67 6.85 4.52
C THR A 329 -14.68 6.96 5.68
N SER A 330 -14.76 8.11 6.37
CA SER A 330 -15.70 8.29 7.49
C SER A 330 -17.17 8.36 7.04
N VAL A 331 -17.43 8.84 5.83
CA VAL A 331 -18.78 8.81 5.25
C VAL A 331 -19.16 7.36 4.93
N PHE A 332 -18.29 6.62 4.27
CA PHE A 332 -18.48 5.21 3.98
C PHE A 332 -18.71 4.39 5.26
N THR A 333 -17.88 4.58 6.30
CA THR A 333 -18.03 3.89 7.59
C THR A 333 -19.44 4.01 8.16
N LYS A 334 -20.00 5.22 8.14
CA LYS A 334 -21.36 5.47 8.67
C LYS A 334 -22.43 4.75 7.85
N GLU A 335 -22.28 4.73 6.53
CA GLU A 335 -23.24 4.06 5.66
C GLU A 335 -23.13 2.53 5.75
N LEU A 336 -21.93 2.00 5.92
CA LEU A 336 -21.73 0.56 6.15
C LEU A 336 -22.38 0.11 7.49
N LEU A 337 -22.19 0.90 8.56
CA LEU A 337 -22.86 0.65 9.84
C LEU A 337 -24.40 0.65 9.68
N ARG A 338 -24.92 1.66 8.98
CA ARG A 338 -26.36 1.75 8.70
C ARG A 338 -26.85 0.52 7.94
N ALA A 339 -26.13 0.13 6.88
CA ALA A 339 -26.46 -1.08 6.12
C ALA A 339 -26.43 -2.35 6.99
N GLY A 340 -25.47 -2.46 7.90
CA GLY A 340 -25.37 -3.58 8.85
C GLY A 340 -26.57 -3.68 9.81
N HIS A 341 -27.14 -2.53 10.22
CA HIS A 341 -28.37 -2.50 11.03
C HIS A 341 -29.64 -2.80 10.20
N GLU A 342 -29.67 -2.39 8.94
CA GLU A 342 -30.82 -2.56 8.06
C GLU A 342 -30.90 -3.97 7.42
N ARG A 343 -29.74 -4.65 7.28
CA ARG A 343 -29.60 -5.91 6.54
C ARG A 343 -28.68 -6.89 7.27
N ASP A 344 -29.22 -8.04 7.64
CA ASP A 344 -28.47 -9.12 8.32
C ASP A 344 -27.54 -9.89 7.38
N ASP A 345 -27.76 -9.81 6.07
CA ASP A 345 -26.95 -10.47 5.04
C ASP A 345 -25.68 -9.68 4.66
N VAL A 346 -25.58 -8.41 5.07
CA VAL A 346 -24.37 -7.60 4.82
C VAL A 346 -23.23 -8.05 5.71
N VAL A 347 -22.11 -8.42 5.08
CA VAL A 347 -20.87 -8.90 5.69
C VAL A 347 -19.72 -8.03 5.22
N ALA A 348 -18.82 -7.62 6.11
CA ALA A 348 -17.68 -6.79 5.76
C ALA A 348 -16.37 -7.59 5.78
N ILE A 349 -15.54 -7.39 4.75
CA ILE A 349 -14.24 -8.06 4.59
C ILE A 349 -13.16 -7.03 4.30
N THR A 350 -12.00 -7.19 4.93
CA THR A 350 -10.79 -6.40 4.64
C THR A 350 -9.55 -7.27 4.60
N ALA A 351 -8.46 -6.73 4.05
CA ALA A 351 -7.16 -7.38 3.96
C ALA A 351 -6.13 -6.65 4.86
N ALA A 352 -6.16 -6.90 6.17
CA ALA A 352 -5.31 -6.31 7.21
C ALA A 352 -5.44 -4.78 7.35
N MET A 353 -6.58 -4.21 6.94
CA MET A 353 -6.77 -2.76 6.83
C MET A 353 -8.09 -2.26 7.44
N ALA A 354 -8.58 -2.88 8.51
CA ALA A 354 -9.87 -2.54 9.13
C ALA A 354 -9.98 -1.03 9.49
N GLY A 355 -8.97 -0.45 10.14
CA GLY A 355 -8.93 0.96 10.47
C GLY A 355 -8.85 1.86 9.23
N PRO A 356 -7.81 1.72 8.38
CA PRO A 356 -7.61 2.56 7.19
C PRO A 356 -8.75 2.56 6.18
N THR A 357 -9.52 1.48 6.05
CA THR A 357 -10.69 1.37 5.16
C THR A 357 -12.01 1.65 5.86
N GLY A 358 -11.99 2.01 7.15
CA GLY A 358 -13.17 2.40 7.90
C GLY A 358 -14.07 1.27 8.37
N LEU A 359 -13.58 0.02 8.37
CA LEU A 359 -14.35 -1.15 8.78
C LEU A 359 -14.27 -1.43 10.29
N GLN A 360 -13.37 -0.79 11.01
CA GLN A 360 -13.19 -1.03 12.44
C GLN A 360 -14.50 -0.86 13.27
N PRO A 361 -15.32 0.21 13.08
CA PRO A 361 -16.57 0.33 13.79
C PRO A 361 -17.58 -0.79 13.47
N PHE A 362 -17.59 -1.28 12.22
CA PHE A 362 -18.43 -2.41 11.83
C PHE A 362 -17.97 -3.71 12.51
N ALA A 363 -16.65 -3.92 12.63
CA ALA A 363 -16.08 -5.07 13.34
C ALA A 363 -16.45 -5.07 14.83
N GLU A 364 -16.51 -3.89 15.45
CA GLU A 364 -16.89 -3.72 16.86
C GLU A 364 -18.38 -3.96 17.09
N GLU A 365 -19.23 -3.47 16.19
CA GLU A 365 -20.70 -3.59 16.28
C GLU A 365 -21.20 -4.98 15.84
N PHE A 366 -20.59 -5.56 14.80
CA PHE A 366 -21.01 -6.82 14.16
C PHE A 366 -19.86 -7.82 14.04
N PRO A 367 -19.24 -8.28 15.15
CA PRO A 367 -18.04 -9.12 15.12
C PRO A 367 -18.22 -10.44 14.35
N ASP A 368 -19.43 -11.01 14.35
CA ASP A 368 -19.72 -12.27 13.62
C ASP A 368 -19.94 -12.08 12.11
N ARG A 369 -20.01 -10.83 11.65
CA ARG A 369 -20.19 -10.45 10.23
C ARG A 369 -19.00 -9.68 9.67
N PHE A 370 -17.89 -9.66 10.39
CA PHE A 370 -16.65 -9.02 9.97
C PHE A 370 -15.55 -10.06 9.83
N PHE A 371 -14.80 -9.98 8.73
CA PHE A 371 -13.65 -10.84 8.46
C PHE A 371 -12.45 -10.01 8.01
N ASP A 372 -11.37 -10.05 8.78
CA ASP A 372 -10.04 -9.65 8.31
C ASP A 372 -9.33 -10.92 7.83
N VAL A 373 -8.79 -10.90 6.61
CA VAL A 373 -8.17 -12.09 6.01
C VAL A 373 -6.64 -12.02 5.99
N GLY A 374 -6.05 -11.02 6.65
CA GLY A 374 -4.62 -10.72 6.50
C GLY A 374 -4.34 -10.00 5.18
N ILE A 375 -3.07 -9.84 4.79
CA ILE A 375 -2.71 -9.20 3.52
C ILE A 375 -2.90 -10.21 2.38
N ALA A 376 -4.17 -10.51 2.07
CA ALA A 376 -4.58 -11.60 1.17
C ALA A 376 -5.81 -11.19 0.34
N GLU A 377 -5.66 -10.18 -0.53
CA GLU A 377 -6.74 -9.62 -1.34
C GLU A 377 -7.37 -10.67 -2.27
N GLN A 378 -6.58 -11.59 -2.81
CA GLN A 378 -7.06 -12.73 -3.60
C GLN A 378 -8.05 -13.58 -2.80
N HIS A 379 -7.66 -13.96 -1.58
CA HIS A 379 -8.53 -14.71 -0.68
C HIS A 379 -9.78 -13.89 -0.30
N ALA A 380 -9.65 -12.59 -0.08
CA ALA A 380 -10.77 -11.70 0.26
C ALA A 380 -11.89 -11.79 -0.79
N ILE A 381 -11.55 -11.68 -2.08
CA ILE A 381 -12.54 -11.70 -3.16
C ILE A 381 -13.13 -13.11 -3.36
N THR A 382 -12.30 -14.16 -3.40
CA THR A 382 -12.83 -15.54 -3.57
C THR A 382 -13.66 -16.00 -2.35
N SER A 383 -13.24 -15.61 -1.13
CA SER A 383 -14.04 -15.85 0.08
C SER A 383 -15.37 -15.09 0.06
N ALA A 384 -15.36 -13.84 -0.43
CA ALA A 384 -16.58 -13.08 -0.67
C ALA A 384 -17.52 -13.80 -1.68
N ALA A 385 -16.95 -14.37 -2.75
CA ALA A 385 -17.72 -15.18 -3.69
C ALA A 385 -18.39 -16.38 -2.99
N GLY A 386 -17.66 -17.07 -2.11
CA GLY A 386 -18.21 -18.13 -1.29
C GLY A 386 -19.37 -17.69 -0.38
N LEU A 387 -19.22 -16.51 0.26
CA LEU A 387 -20.27 -15.92 1.09
C LEU A 387 -21.50 -15.53 0.27
N ALA A 388 -21.31 -14.96 -0.92
CA ALA A 388 -22.40 -14.61 -1.83
C ALA A 388 -23.15 -15.84 -2.32
N LEU A 389 -22.45 -16.93 -2.66
CA LEU A 389 -23.06 -18.23 -2.97
C LEU A 389 -23.86 -18.80 -1.79
N GLY A 390 -23.46 -18.47 -0.56
CA GLY A 390 -24.18 -18.81 0.68
C GLY A 390 -25.36 -17.88 1.00
N GLY A 391 -25.66 -16.89 0.15
CA GLY A 391 -26.80 -15.98 0.31
C GLY A 391 -26.49 -14.70 1.09
N MET A 392 -25.20 -14.38 1.32
CA MET A 392 -24.79 -13.12 1.92
C MET A 392 -24.51 -12.05 0.85
N HIS A 393 -24.47 -10.78 1.26
CA HIS A 393 -23.99 -9.67 0.44
C HIS A 393 -22.68 -9.11 1.01
N PRO A 394 -21.52 -9.64 0.58
CA PRO A 394 -20.25 -9.17 1.09
C PRO A 394 -19.86 -7.80 0.54
N VAL A 395 -19.33 -6.97 1.44
CA VAL A 395 -18.68 -5.69 1.15
C VAL A 395 -17.19 -5.86 1.41
N VAL A 396 -16.39 -5.84 0.35
CA VAL A 396 -14.92 -5.97 0.44
C VAL A 396 -14.29 -4.60 0.31
N ALA A 397 -13.66 -4.09 1.37
CA ALA A 397 -13.02 -2.78 1.37
C ALA A 397 -11.49 -2.91 1.36
N VAL A 398 -10.88 -2.38 0.31
CA VAL A 398 -9.42 -2.35 0.10
C VAL A 398 -9.01 -1.00 -0.50
N TYR A 399 -7.71 -0.69 -0.47
CA TYR A 399 -7.23 0.43 -1.28
C TYR A 399 -7.29 0.10 -2.77
N SER A 400 -7.62 1.10 -3.57
CA SER A 400 -7.82 0.94 -5.02
C SER A 400 -6.64 0.24 -5.70
N THR A 401 -5.40 0.62 -5.38
CA THR A 401 -4.21 -0.02 -5.96
C THR A 401 -4.08 -1.51 -5.60
N PHE A 402 -4.61 -1.95 -4.44
CA PHE A 402 -4.52 -3.34 -3.98
C PHE A 402 -5.52 -4.27 -4.64
N LEU A 403 -6.58 -3.73 -5.27
CA LEU A 403 -7.47 -4.53 -6.11
C LEU A 403 -6.71 -5.26 -7.24
N ASN A 404 -5.60 -4.69 -7.70
CA ASN A 404 -4.75 -5.31 -8.74
C ASN A 404 -4.30 -6.72 -8.35
N ARG A 405 -4.14 -7.00 -7.03
CA ARG A 405 -3.80 -8.33 -6.53
C ARG A 405 -4.94 -9.35 -6.65
N ALA A 406 -6.18 -8.89 -6.70
CA ALA A 406 -7.38 -9.73 -6.71
C ALA A 406 -8.16 -9.61 -8.03
N PHE A 407 -7.52 -9.13 -9.09
CA PHE A 407 -8.17 -8.93 -10.38
C PHE A 407 -8.70 -10.24 -10.98
N ASP A 408 -7.89 -11.30 -10.99
CA ASP A 408 -8.31 -12.61 -11.50
C ASP A 408 -9.53 -13.14 -10.74
N GLN A 409 -9.53 -13.01 -9.42
CA GLN A 409 -10.63 -13.45 -8.55
C GLN A 409 -11.90 -12.62 -8.79
N LEU A 410 -11.76 -11.31 -9.02
CA LEU A 410 -12.89 -10.46 -9.36
C LEU A 410 -13.49 -10.87 -10.71
N LEU A 411 -12.65 -11.14 -11.71
CA LEU A 411 -13.07 -11.55 -13.06
C LEU A 411 -13.69 -12.95 -13.05
N MET A 412 -13.01 -13.94 -12.46
CA MET A 412 -13.36 -15.36 -12.60
C MET A 412 -14.26 -15.86 -11.47
N ASP A 413 -14.06 -15.43 -10.22
CA ASP A 413 -14.83 -15.97 -9.10
C ASP A 413 -16.08 -15.12 -8.79
N ALA A 414 -16.03 -13.82 -9.03
CA ALA A 414 -17.18 -12.94 -8.81
C ALA A 414 -17.95 -12.64 -10.11
N GLY A 415 -17.26 -12.15 -11.14
CA GLY A 415 -17.89 -11.72 -12.40
C GLY A 415 -18.50 -12.85 -13.19
N LEU A 416 -17.75 -13.93 -13.44
CA LEU A 416 -18.20 -15.09 -14.21
C LEU A 416 -19.46 -15.75 -13.58
N LEU A 417 -19.56 -15.70 -12.26
CA LEU A 417 -20.69 -16.28 -11.51
C LEU A 417 -21.81 -15.27 -11.24
N HIS A 418 -21.69 -14.02 -11.70
CA HIS A 418 -22.66 -12.94 -11.51
C HIS A 418 -23.03 -12.71 -10.04
N LEU A 419 -22.04 -12.74 -9.13
CA LEU A 419 -22.28 -12.70 -7.69
C LEU A 419 -22.46 -11.28 -7.15
N PRO A 420 -23.40 -11.06 -6.22
CA PRO A 420 -23.66 -9.77 -5.59
C PRO A 420 -22.58 -9.45 -4.55
N ILE A 421 -21.45 -8.96 -5.01
CA ILE A 421 -20.33 -8.52 -4.18
C ILE A 421 -20.14 -7.03 -4.40
N THR A 422 -20.09 -6.25 -3.33
CA THR A 422 -19.74 -4.82 -3.41
C THR A 422 -18.28 -4.62 -3.01
N VAL A 423 -17.45 -4.18 -3.96
CA VAL A 423 -16.05 -3.84 -3.72
C VAL A 423 -15.93 -2.34 -3.49
N VAL A 424 -15.45 -1.93 -2.34
CA VAL A 424 -15.23 -0.54 -1.99
C VAL A 424 -13.76 -0.21 -2.12
N LEU A 425 -13.43 0.71 -3.02
CA LEU A 425 -12.07 1.12 -3.32
C LEU A 425 -11.78 2.48 -2.68
N ASP A 426 -11.16 2.44 -1.52
CA ASP A 426 -10.61 3.62 -0.86
C ASP A 426 -9.29 4.05 -1.54
N ARG A 427 -8.91 5.31 -1.51
CA ARG A 427 -7.74 5.90 -2.18
C ARG A 427 -7.75 5.69 -3.69
N ALA A 428 -8.90 5.77 -4.34
CA ALA A 428 -8.98 5.82 -5.79
C ALA A 428 -8.34 7.09 -6.35
N GLY A 429 -7.80 7.02 -7.56
CA GLY A 429 -7.09 8.12 -8.19
C GLY A 429 -5.73 8.40 -7.55
N VAL A 430 -5.32 9.66 -7.51
CA VAL A 430 -4.01 10.06 -6.97
C VAL A 430 -4.04 10.10 -5.46
N THR A 431 -3.14 9.34 -4.82
CA THR A 431 -2.92 9.39 -3.37
C THR A 431 -1.88 10.43 -2.95
N GLY A 432 -1.02 10.85 -3.87
CA GLY A 432 -0.01 11.88 -3.69
C GLY A 432 1.29 11.37 -3.07
N SER A 433 1.54 11.70 -1.81
CA SER A 433 2.82 11.47 -1.12
C SER A 433 3.24 9.99 -0.99
N ASP A 434 2.32 9.06 -1.22
CA ASP A 434 2.59 7.61 -1.16
C ASP A 434 3.20 7.08 -2.47
N GLY A 435 3.19 7.87 -3.54
CA GLY A 435 3.91 7.61 -4.78
C GLY A 435 3.28 6.57 -5.71
N ALA A 436 4.09 6.14 -6.68
CA ALA A 436 3.65 5.37 -7.85
C ALA A 436 2.89 4.09 -7.54
N SER A 437 3.31 3.34 -6.52
CA SER A 437 2.72 2.05 -6.17
C SER A 437 1.45 2.14 -5.32
N HIS A 438 1.12 3.35 -4.81
CA HIS A 438 -0.09 3.59 -4.03
C HIS A 438 -1.16 4.39 -4.78
N ASN A 439 -0.83 5.02 -5.92
CA ASN A 439 -1.82 5.69 -6.75
C ASN A 439 -2.84 4.68 -7.29
N GLY A 440 -4.12 4.95 -7.07
CA GLY A 440 -5.25 4.11 -7.49
C GLY A 440 -5.81 4.51 -8.86
N VAL A 441 -4.95 4.90 -9.80
CA VAL A 441 -5.34 5.39 -11.12
C VAL A 441 -5.66 4.27 -12.13
N TRP A 442 -5.44 3.02 -11.75
CA TRP A 442 -5.58 1.85 -12.61
C TRP A 442 -6.96 1.19 -12.54
N ASP A 443 -7.75 1.51 -11.51
CA ASP A 443 -8.95 0.78 -11.11
C ASP A 443 -10.02 0.73 -12.21
N PHE A 444 -10.32 1.84 -12.89
CA PHE A 444 -11.24 1.84 -14.02
C PHE A 444 -10.81 0.87 -15.10
N SER A 445 -9.54 0.96 -15.53
CA SER A 445 -9.01 0.15 -16.62
C SER A 445 -9.00 -1.35 -16.29
N VAL A 446 -8.69 -1.69 -15.04
CA VAL A 446 -8.63 -3.09 -14.57
C VAL A 446 -10.02 -3.65 -14.36
N ALA A 447 -10.93 -2.91 -13.72
CA ALA A 447 -12.24 -3.41 -13.37
C ALA A 447 -13.24 -3.37 -14.54
N SER A 448 -13.15 -2.40 -15.45
CA SER A 448 -14.14 -2.22 -16.53
C SER A 448 -14.22 -3.39 -17.51
N ILE A 449 -13.18 -4.23 -17.59
CA ILE A 449 -13.18 -5.41 -18.47
C ILE A 449 -13.94 -6.61 -17.88
N VAL A 450 -14.36 -6.54 -16.60
CA VAL A 450 -15.13 -7.62 -15.95
C VAL A 450 -16.57 -7.61 -16.49
N PRO A 451 -17.06 -8.67 -17.14
CA PRO A 451 -18.40 -8.70 -17.69
C PRO A 451 -19.46 -8.54 -16.60
N GLY A 452 -20.42 -7.63 -16.82
CA GLY A 452 -21.52 -7.37 -15.89
C GLY A 452 -21.19 -6.53 -14.67
N ILE A 453 -19.96 -6.06 -14.52
CA ILE A 453 -19.57 -5.18 -13.42
C ILE A 453 -20.27 -3.82 -13.55
N ARG A 454 -20.56 -3.21 -12.40
CA ARG A 454 -21.02 -1.83 -12.33
C ARG A 454 -20.06 -1.02 -11.46
N ILE A 455 -19.63 0.15 -11.95
CA ILE A 455 -18.65 1.00 -11.26
C ILE A 455 -19.27 2.37 -10.99
N ALA A 456 -19.35 2.74 -9.71
CA ALA A 456 -19.78 4.04 -9.23
C ALA A 456 -18.58 4.91 -8.84
N ALA A 457 -18.65 6.19 -9.18
CA ALA A 457 -17.65 7.20 -8.85
C ALA A 457 -18.35 8.42 -8.22
N PRO A 458 -18.66 8.40 -6.93
CA PRO A 458 -19.41 9.47 -6.27
C PRO A 458 -18.63 10.79 -6.28
N ARG A 459 -19.32 11.89 -6.65
CA ARG A 459 -18.74 13.23 -6.69
C ARG A 459 -18.64 13.90 -5.33
N ASP A 460 -19.51 13.52 -4.39
CA ASP A 460 -19.68 14.15 -3.09
C ASP A 460 -20.20 13.17 -2.04
N PRO A 461 -20.25 13.56 -0.75
CA PRO A 461 -20.75 12.69 0.32
C PRO A 461 -22.18 12.18 0.13
N ALA A 462 -23.08 13.01 -0.43
CA ALA A 462 -24.46 12.61 -0.67
C ALA A 462 -24.54 11.52 -1.73
N ARG A 463 -23.72 11.63 -2.78
CA ARG A 463 -23.65 10.61 -3.83
C ARG A 463 -22.98 9.33 -3.34
N LEU A 464 -21.95 9.43 -2.51
CA LEU A 464 -21.36 8.22 -1.90
C LEU A 464 -22.42 7.43 -1.12
N ARG A 465 -23.26 8.10 -0.34
CA ARG A 465 -24.34 7.43 0.41
C ARG A 465 -25.33 6.76 -0.55
N GLU A 466 -25.79 7.49 -1.56
CA GLU A 466 -26.77 7.01 -2.54
C GLU A 466 -26.23 5.81 -3.32
N GLU A 467 -25.07 5.97 -3.94
CA GLU A 467 -24.45 4.96 -4.82
C GLU A 467 -24.02 3.71 -4.05
N PHE A 468 -23.57 3.84 -2.81
CA PHE A 468 -23.29 2.68 -1.96
C PHE A 468 -24.56 1.88 -1.65
N HIS A 469 -25.69 2.55 -1.35
CA HIS A 469 -26.94 1.84 -1.13
C HIS A 469 -27.52 1.24 -2.42
N GLU A 470 -27.34 1.91 -3.55
CA GLU A 470 -27.69 1.34 -4.86
C GLU A 470 -26.85 0.08 -5.14
N ALA A 471 -25.53 0.10 -4.84
CA ALA A 471 -24.64 -1.05 -4.99
C ALA A 471 -25.10 -2.27 -4.17
N LEU A 472 -25.53 -2.03 -2.93
CA LEU A 472 -26.08 -3.10 -2.07
C LEU A 472 -27.41 -3.67 -2.59
N GLY A 473 -28.09 -2.97 -3.48
CA GLY A 473 -29.33 -3.43 -4.13
C GLY A 473 -29.10 -4.27 -5.39
N VAL A 474 -27.86 -4.38 -5.87
CA VAL A 474 -27.52 -5.17 -7.06
C VAL A 474 -27.34 -6.62 -6.67
N ASP A 475 -28.07 -7.52 -7.33
CA ASP A 475 -28.11 -8.96 -7.03
C ASP A 475 -27.63 -9.86 -8.19
N ASP A 476 -27.27 -9.28 -9.33
CA ASP A 476 -26.95 -9.97 -10.58
C ASP A 476 -25.51 -9.74 -11.06
N GLY A 477 -24.61 -9.27 -10.20
CA GLY A 477 -23.19 -9.08 -10.53
C GLY A 477 -22.42 -8.23 -9.52
N PRO A 478 -21.10 -8.15 -9.68
CA PRO A 478 -20.26 -7.36 -8.78
C PRO A 478 -20.44 -5.87 -9.03
N THR A 479 -20.33 -5.08 -7.95
CA THR A 479 -20.32 -3.63 -7.97
C THR A 479 -19.02 -3.09 -7.38
N VAL A 480 -18.58 -1.94 -7.88
CA VAL A 480 -17.46 -1.17 -7.36
C VAL A 480 -17.93 0.22 -6.99
N VAL A 481 -17.62 0.66 -5.78
CA VAL A 481 -17.80 2.05 -5.33
C VAL A 481 -16.42 2.60 -4.99
N ARG A 482 -15.97 3.62 -5.72
CA ARG A 482 -14.62 4.17 -5.57
C ARG A 482 -14.62 5.63 -5.12
N PHE A 483 -13.74 5.97 -4.19
CA PHE A 483 -13.58 7.34 -3.71
C PHE A 483 -12.11 7.66 -3.35
N PRO A 484 -11.70 8.95 -3.40
CA PRO A 484 -10.32 9.33 -3.19
C PRO A 484 -9.94 9.38 -1.70
N LYS A 485 -8.64 9.49 -1.44
CA LYS A 485 -8.08 9.84 -0.13
C LYS A 485 -8.42 11.29 0.24
N GLY A 486 -8.70 11.54 1.50
CA GLY A 486 -8.73 12.90 2.05
C GLY A 486 -10.10 13.37 2.49
N LYS A 487 -10.23 14.69 2.61
CA LYS A 487 -11.43 15.36 3.11
C LYS A 487 -12.53 15.36 2.05
N VAL A 488 -13.77 15.30 2.51
CA VAL A 488 -14.93 15.53 1.65
C VAL A 488 -15.16 17.03 1.42
N GLY A 489 -15.64 17.37 0.22
CA GLY A 489 -16.17 18.69 -0.08
C GLY A 489 -17.62 18.83 0.36
N ALA A 490 -18.24 19.96 -0.02
CA ALA A 490 -19.69 20.15 0.09
C ALA A 490 -20.43 19.31 -0.96
N ASP A 491 -21.67 18.97 -0.66
CA ASP A 491 -22.55 18.33 -1.63
C ASP A 491 -22.80 19.25 -2.83
N ILE A 492 -22.77 18.70 -4.03
CA ILE A 492 -23.05 19.38 -5.30
C ILE A 492 -24.42 18.93 -5.80
N GLU A 493 -25.42 19.81 -5.72
CA GLU A 493 -26.76 19.47 -6.15
C GLU A 493 -26.86 19.40 -7.69
N ALA A 494 -27.55 18.38 -8.18
CA ALA A 494 -27.92 18.30 -9.58
C ALA A 494 -29.10 19.22 -9.87
N LYS A 495 -29.07 19.91 -11.00
CA LYS A 495 -30.23 20.68 -11.50
C LYS A 495 -31.37 19.77 -11.97
N GLU A 496 -31.01 18.67 -12.59
CA GLU A 496 -31.92 17.61 -13.01
C GLU A 496 -31.20 16.25 -13.07
N ARG A 497 -31.98 15.19 -13.10
CA ARG A 497 -31.47 13.82 -13.34
C ARG A 497 -32.15 13.27 -14.58
N ARG A 498 -31.36 12.78 -15.53
CA ARG A 498 -31.80 12.09 -16.74
C ARG A 498 -31.37 10.65 -16.66
N GLY A 499 -32.31 9.73 -16.43
CA GLY A 499 -32.01 8.35 -16.12
C GLY A 499 -31.07 8.23 -14.91
N THR A 500 -29.84 7.77 -15.12
CA THR A 500 -28.80 7.68 -14.07
C THR A 500 -27.84 8.87 -14.04
N VAL A 501 -27.90 9.77 -15.03
CA VAL A 501 -26.98 10.90 -15.21
C VAL A 501 -27.50 12.16 -14.54
N ASP A 502 -26.71 12.75 -13.66
CA ASP A 502 -26.99 14.05 -13.04
C ASP A 502 -26.47 15.19 -13.93
N VAL A 503 -27.33 16.13 -14.31
CA VAL A 503 -26.94 17.37 -14.95
C VAL A 503 -26.67 18.43 -13.87
N LEU A 504 -25.43 18.90 -13.79
CA LEU A 504 -24.99 19.81 -12.72
C LEU A 504 -25.14 21.29 -13.16
N ARG A 505 -24.80 21.57 -14.41
CA ARG A 505 -24.78 22.94 -14.96
C ARG A 505 -24.98 22.93 -16.47
N THR A 506 -25.68 23.96 -16.99
CA THR A 506 -25.58 24.38 -18.38
C THR A 506 -25.37 25.90 -18.36
N THR A 507 -24.33 26.40 -19.04
CA THR A 507 -23.90 27.80 -18.90
C THR A 507 -24.69 28.76 -19.79
N LEU A 508 -25.07 28.33 -20.99
CA LEU A 508 -25.85 29.13 -21.94
C LEU A 508 -27.05 28.33 -22.47
N ASP A 509 -28.14 29.01 -22.81
CA ASP A 509 -29.30 28.35 -23.42
C ASP A 509 -28.98 27.88 -24.85
N ARG A 510 -29.46 26.67 -25.20
CA ARG A 510 -29.19 26.00 -26.48
C ARG A 510 -29.93 26.59 -27.69
N ASP A 511 -30.74 27.64 -27.50
CA ASP A 511 -31.62 28.20 -28.56
C ASP A 511 -30.84 29.05 -29.59
N ASP A 512 -29.51 29.20 -29.44
CA ASP A 512 -28.66 29.92 -30.39
C ASP A 512 -27.75 28.94 -31.12
N ASP A 513 -28.06 28.61 -32.37
CA ASP A 513 -27.30 27.74 -33.27
C ASP A 513 -25.86 28.23 -33.55
N SER A 514 -25.52 29.45 -33.10
CA SER A 514 -24.16 30.01 -33.24
C SER A 514 -23.21 29.66 -32.07
N VAL A 515 -23.70 28.99 -31.03
CA VAL A 515 -22.96 28.68 -29.81
C VAL A 515 -22.46 27.23 -29.84
N LEU A 516 -21.16 27.05 -29.77
CA LEU A 516 -20.57 25.71 -29.66
C LEU A 516 -20.95 25.03 -28.33
N ASN A 517 -21.45 23.80 -28.41
CA ASN A 517 -21.92 23.03 -27.25
C ASN A 517 -20.91 21.98 -26.81
N VAL A 518 -20.35 22.15 -25.64
CA VAL A 518 -19.43 21.17 -24.99
C VAL A 518 -20.19 20.38 -23.94
N LEU A 519 -20.18 19.04 -24.04
CA LEU A 519 -20.60 18.14 -22.97
C LEU A 519 -19.38 17.77 -22.15
N LEU A 520 -19.31 18.29 -20.92
CA LEU A 520 -18.23 17.99 -19.99
C LEU A 520 -18.67 16.92 -18.97
N VAL A 521 -18.20 15.70 -19.19
CA VAL A 521 -18.49 14.53 -18.36
C VAL A 521 -17.50 14.51 -17.20
N ALA A 522 -17.97 14.86 -16.02
CA ALA A 522 -17.16 14.94 -14.81
C ALA A 522 -17.25 13.64 -14.00
N VAL A 523 -16.15 12.94 -13.85
CA VAL A 523 -16.09 11.67 -13.14
C VAL A 523 -15.72 11.90 -11.67
N GLY A 524 -16.64 11.55 -10.79
CA GLY A 524 -16.41 11.62 -9.35
C GLY A 524 -16.05 13.03 -8.87
N THR A 525 -15.00 13.16 -8.10
CA THR A 525 -14.57 14.43 -7.48
C THR A 525 -14.16 15.52 -8.48
N PHE A 526 -14.02 15.19 -9.76
CA PHE A 526 -13.80 16.19 -10.79
C PHE A 526 -15.06 17.03 -11.14
N ALA A 527 -16.21 16.73 -10.53
CA ALA A 527 -17.40 17.56 -10.66
C ALA A 527 -17.17 19.03 -10.24
N GLY A 528 -16.44 19.25 -9.13
CA GLY A 528 -16.07 20.60 -8.69
C GLY A 528 -15.19 21.33 -9.73
N PRO A 529 -14.01 20.83 -10.07
CA PRO A 529 -13.17 21.39 -11.13
C PRO A 529 -13.89 21.57 -12.48
N ALA A 530 -14.76 20.65 -12.87
CA ALA A 530 -15.53 20.78 -14.11
C ALA A 530 -16.50 21.97 -14.11
N LEU A 531 -17.11 22.27 -12.96
CA LEU A 531 -17.92 23.48 -12.79
C LEU A 531 -17.09 24.76 -12.92
N GLU A 532 -15.86 24.78 -12.39
CA GLU A 532 -14.92 25.88 -12.53
C GLU A 532 -14.53 26.09 -14.00
N VAL A 533 -14.23 25.00 -14.72
CA VAL A 533 -13.97 25.02 -16.18
C VAL A 533 -15.15 25.63 -16.93
N ALA A 534 -16.36 25.14 -16.65
CA ALA A 534 -17.58 25.63 -17.33
C ALA A 534 -17.81 27.12 -17.10
N ASP A 535 -17.65 27.61 -15.87
CA ASP A 535 -17.81 29.03 -15.54
C ASP A 535 -16.72 29.89 -16.20
N ALA A 536 -15.49 29.40 -16.32
CA ALA A 536 -14.37 30.13 -16.88
C ALA A 536 -14.48 30.35 -18.40
N ILE A 537 -15.07 29.40 -19.15
CA ILE A 537 -15.16 29.48 -20.62
C ILE A 537 -16.54 29.94 -21.12
N ALA A 538 -17.51 30.13 -20.22
CA ALA A 538 -18.85 30.59 -20.58
C ALA A 538 -18.88 31.98 -21.30
N GLY A 539 -17.88 32.84 -20.98
CA GLY A 539 -17.71 34.14 -21.60
C GLY A 539 -17.16 34.12 -23.04
N ASP A 540 -16.69 32.96 -23.49
CA ASP A 540 -16.04 32.82 -24.81
C ASP A 540 -17.03 32.40 -25.92
N GLY A 541 -18.33 32.44 -25.67
CA GLY A 541 -19.37 31.99 -26.62
C GLY A 541 -19.49 30.46 -26.69
N ILE A 542 -19.03 29.77 -25.66
CA ILE A 542 -19.09 28.32 -25.55
C ILE A 542 -20.14 27.94 -24.51
N SER A 543 -21.13 27.15 -24.90
CA SER A 543 -22.06 26.51 -23.97
C SER A 543 -21.46 25.24 -23.40
N VAL A 544 -21.42 25.13 -22.08
CA VAL A 544 -20.93 23.92 -21.40
C VAL A 544 -22.05 23.30 -20.59
N THR A 545 -22.35 22.05 -20.88
CA THR A 545 -23.21 21.23 -20.03
C THR A 545 -22.31 20.27 -19.23
N VAL A 546 -22.27 20.47 -17.91
CA VAL A 546 -21.52 19.59 -16.98
C VAL A 546 -22.45 18.51 -16.48
N VAL A 547 -22.03 17.25 -16.64
CA VAL A 547 -22.78 16.08 -16.19
C VAL A 547 -21.92 15.16 -15.33
N ASP A 548 -22.56 14.52 -14.35
CA ASP A 548 -21.98 13.43 -13.55
C ASP A 548 -22.72 12.15 -13.90
N PRO A 549 -22.04 11.15 -14.47
CA PRO A 549 -22.68 9.88 -14.80
C PRO A 549 -23.05 9.05 -13.57
N ARG A 550 -22.48 9.35 -12.39
CA ARG A 550 -22.60 8.58 -11.14
C ARG A 550 -22.07 7.14 -11.29
N TRP A 551 -22.77 6.31 -12.05
CA TRP A 551 -22.33 5.01 -12.52
C TRP A 551 -21.63 5.19 -13.87
N VAL A 552 -20.33 4.92 -13.90
CA VAL A 552 -19.47 5.15 -15.07
C VAL A 552 -19.31 3.91 -15.95
N VAL A 553 -19.61 2.74 -15.40
CA VAL A 553 -19.66 1.47 -16.12
C VAL A 553 -20.92 0.73 -15.66
N PRO A 554 -21.76 0.26 -16.61
CA PRO A 554 -21.74 0.57 -18.04
C PRO A 554 -22.05 2.02 -18.33
N VAL A 555 -21.68 2.50 -19.52
CA VAL A 555 -22.00 3.86 -19.98
C VAL A 555 -23.52 3.99 -20.13
N ALA A 556 -24.11 5.01 -19.50
CA ALA A 556 -25.55 5.22 -19.49
C ALA A 556 -26.06 5.60 -20.90
N PRO A 557 -27.20 5.05 -21.35
CA PRO A 557 -27.81 5.43 -22.64
C PRO A 557 -28.06 6.94 -22.74
N GLU A 558 -28.48 7.56 -21.65
CA GLU A 558 -28.74 9.02 -21.59
C GLU A 558 -27.47 9.83 -21.84
N LEU A 559 -26.31 9.34 -21.41
CA LEU A 559 -25.02 9.98 -21.68
C LEU A 559 -24.67 9.90 -23.17
N ILE A 560 -24.99 8.78 -23.82
CA ILE A 560 -24.81 8.58 -25.26
C ILE A 560 -25.72 9.57 -26.03
N ASP A 561 -27.00 9.67 -25.66
CA ASP A 561 -27.96 10.59 -26.30
C ASP A 561 -27.54 12.04 -26.12
N MET A 562 -27.06 12.44 -24.94
CA MET A 562 -26.54 13.79 -24.69
C MET A 562 -25.28 14.08 -25.53
N SER A 563 -24.41 13.09 -25.68
CA SER A 563 -23.20 13.18 -26.52
C SER A 563 -23.52 13.41 -28.00
N ALA A 564 -24.58 12.78 -28.51
CA ALA A 564 -25.03 12.95 -29.88
C ALA A 564 -25.52 14.38 -30.18
N SER A 565 -25.93 15.13 -29.15
CA SER A 565 -26.42 16.49 -29.25
C SER A 565 -25.35 17.55 -28.94
N ALA A 566 -24.11 17.13 -28.67
CA ALA A 566 -22.98 18.01 -28.40
C ALA A 566 -22.06 18.14 -29.63
N ASP A 567 -21.35 19.24 -29.75
CA ASP A 567 -20.32 19.45 -30.76
C ASP A 567 -18.97 18.86 -30.31
N LEU A 568 -18.75 18.83 -29.00
CA LEU A 568 -17.55 18.24 -28.36
C LEU A 568 -17.93 17.55 -27.06
N VAL A 569 -17.45 16.32 -26.89
CA VAL A 569 -17.50 15.60 -25.60
C VAL A 569 -16.13 15.65 -24.94
N VAL A 570 -16.07 16.07 -23.69
CA VAL A 570 -14.85 16.02 -22.87
C VAL A 570 -15.12 15.16 -21.64
N VAL A 571 -14.32 14.11 -21.42
CA VAL A 571 -14.38 13.28 -20.21
C VAL A 571 -13.23 13.67 -19.28
N TYR A 572 -13.55 14.03 -18.05
CA TYR A 572 -12.61 14.49 -17.04
C TYR A 572 -12.56 13.52 -15.87
N GLU A 573 -11.47 12.77 -15.76
CA GLU A 573 -11.31 11.65 -14.85
C GLU A 573 -9.91 11.60 -14.21
N ASP A 574 -9.78 10.91 -13.06
CA ASP A 574 -8.50 10.63 -12.39
C ASP A 574 -7.97 9.20 -12.63
N GLY A 575 -8.49 8.52 -13.63
CA GLY A 575 -7.97 7.26 -14.16
C GLY A 575 -6.92 7.47 -15.25
N VAL A 576 -6.25 6.37 -15.63
CA VAL A 576 -5.41 6.39 -16.84
C VAL A 576 -6.28 6.42 -18.08
N MET A 577 -5.88 7.18 -19.09
CA MET A 577 -6.63 7.37 -20.34
C MET A 577 -6.99 6.03 -21.01
N ARG A 578 -6.05 5.08 -21.04
CA ARG A 578 -6.28 3.78 -21.67
C ARG A 578 -7.18 2.90 -20.79
N GLY A 579 -8.36 2.57 -21.29
CA GLY A 579 -9.35 1.77 -20.58
C GLY A 579 -10.04 2.50 -19.41
N GLY A 580 -9.85 3.82 -19.31
CA GLY A 580 -10.60 4.67 -18.39
C GLY A 580 -12.02 4.96 -18.86
N VAL A 581 -12.72 5.82 -18.13
CA VAL A 581 -14.12 6.20 -18.43
C VAL A 581 -14.23 6.85 -19.82
N GLY A 582 -13.29 7.73 -20.18
CA GLY A 582 -13.29 8.35 -21.50
C GLY A 582 -13.12 7.35 -22.64
N SER A 583 -12.34 6.27 -22.43
CA SER A 583 -12.24 5.17 -23.39
C SER A 583 -13.55 4.39 -23.52
N ALA A 584 -14.24 4.13 -22.42
CA ALA A 584 -15.54 3.45 -22.40
C ALA A 584 -16.62 4.29 -23.11
N VAL A 585 -16.64 5.60 -22.88
CA VAL A 585 -17.55 6.55 -23.56
C VAL A 585 -17.26 6.56 -25.05
N ALA A 586 -15.97 6.64 -25.47
CA ALA A 586 -15.60 6.62 -26.90
C ALA A 586 -16.04 5.32 -27.60
N GLU A 587 -15.89 4.16 -26.94
CA GLU A 587 -16.36 2.88 -27.44
C GLU A 587 -17.89 2.86 -27.58
N ALA A 588 -18.61 3.37 -26.58
CA ALA A 588 -20.07 3.45 -26.59
C ALA A 588 -20.60 4.38 -27.70
N LEU A 589 -19.97 5.55 -27.93
CA LEU A 589 -20.32 6.45 -29.03
C LEU A 589 -20.08 5.80 -30.40
N HIS A 590 -18.94 5.15 -30.55
CA HIS A 590 -18.64 4.43 -31.79
C HIS A 590 -19.65 3.30 -32.06
N ALA A 591 -20.02 2.52 -31.04
CA ALA A 591 -21.04 1.47 -31.16
C ALA A 591 -22.45 2.02 -31.49
N ALA A 592 -22.75 3.24 -31.07
CA ALA A 592 -23.99 3.94 -31.39
C ALA A 592 -23.95 4.74 -32.71
N GLU A 593 -22.88 4.64 -33.49
CA GLU A 593 -22.67 5.37 -34.75
C GLU A 593 -22.73 6.92 -34.56
N ILE A 594 -22.20 7.42 -33.43
CA ILE A 594 -22.14 8.86 -33.11
C ILE A 594 -20.72 9.36 -33.37
N ASP A 595 -20.60 10.34 -34.28
CA ASP A 595 -19.32 10.92 -34.72
C ASP A 595 -18.88 12.14 -33.93
N THR A 596 -19.55 12.49 -32.81
CA THR A 596 -19.16 13.65 -31.99
C THR A 596 -17.72 13.51 -31.51
N PRO A 597 -16.84 14.49 -31.76
CA PRO A 597 -15.46 14.48 -31.29
C PRO A 597 -15.39 14.31 -29.78
N LEU A 598 -14.49 13.41 -29.31
CA LEU A 598 -14.25 13.19 -27.90
C LEU A 598 -12.81 13.53 -27.52
N ARG A 599 -12.64 14.18 -26.38
CA ARG A 599 -11.34 14.47 -25.73
C ARG A 599 -11.34 13.95 -24.30
N GLN A 600 -10.16 13.62 -23.80
CA GLN A 600 -10.00 13.08 -22.45
C GLN A 600 -9.02 13.93 -21.65
N LEU A 601 -9.44 14.38 -20.48
CA LEU A 601 -8.62 14.89 -19.40
C LEU A 601 -8.42 13.72 -18.43
N ALA A 602 -7.29 13.01 -18.57
CA ALA A 602 -6.99 11.78 -17.87
C ALA A 602 -5.47 11.56 -17.77
N PHE A 603 -5.01 10.69 -16.89
CA PHE A 603 -3.60 10.38 -16.78
C PHE A 603 -3.10 9.64 -18.04
N PRO A 604 -1.91 10.00 -18.55
CA PRO A 604 -1.24 9.15 -19.53
C PRO A 604 -0.84 7.81 -18.88
N SER A 605 -0.42 6.82 -19.70
CA SER A 605 0.03 5.51 -19.21
C SER A 605 1.44 5.62 -18.59
N VAL A 606 1.55 6.26 -17.44
CA VAL A 606 2.78 6.50 -16.67
C VAL A 606 2.56 6.17 -15.20
N TYR A 607 3.65 6.04 -14.44
CA TYR A 607 3.63 5.92 -12.99
C TYR A 607 3.85 7.31 -12.35
N PRO A 608 2.79 8.00 -11.87
CA PRO A 608 2.96 9.30 -11.22
C PRO A 608 3.82 9.19 -9.97
N LYS A 609 4.85 10.02 -9.87
CA LYS A 609 5.77 10.02 -8.72
C LYS A 609 5.11 10.64 -7.48
N HIS A 610 5.77 10.47 -6.33
CA HIS A 610 5.31 11.04 -5.06
C HIS A 610 5.41 12.59 -5.08
N ALA A 611 4.32 13.21 -4.70
CA ALA A 611 4.17 14.65 -4.47
C ALA A 611 2.85 14.87 -3.70
N SER A 612 2.42 16.10 -3.46
CA SER A 612 1.03 16.35 -3.06
C SER A 612 0.06 15.99 -4.20
N ARG A 613 -1.20 15.67 -3.88
CA ARG A 613 -2.22 15.38 -4.90
C ARG A 613 -2.33 16.52 -5.92
N ASP A 614 -2.37 17.76 -5.44
CA ASP A 614 -2.55 18.94 -6.29
C ASP A 614 -1.34 19.14 -7.23
N GLU A 615 -0.11 18.94 -6.74
CA GLU A 615 1.09 18.98 -7.58
C GLU A 615 1.08 17.91 -8.67
N VAL A 616 0.62 16.70 -8.35
CA VAL A 616 0.52 15.62 -9.35
C VAL A 616 -0.56 15.97 -10.39
N LEU A 617 -1.74 16.44 -9.98
CA LEU A 617 -2.78 16.85 -10.91
C LEU A 617 -2.30 17.97 -11.84
N ALA A 618 -1.65 19.00 -11.32
CA ALA A 618 -1.09 20.09 -12.10
C ALA A 618 0.01 19.64 -13.08
N GLU A 619 0.87 18.72 -12.67
CA GLU A 619 1.92 18.16 -13.53
C GLU A 619 1.36 17.51 -14.79
N TYR A 620 0.19 16.86 -14.67
CA TYR A 620 -0.45 16.18 -15.80
C TYR A 620 -1.59 16.99 -16.43
N GLY A 621 -1.73 18.27 -16.07
CA GLY A 621 -2.73 19.17 -16.65
C GLY A 621 -4.17 18.82 -16.27
N LEU A 622 -4.35 18.23 -15.08
CA LEU A 622 -5.65 17.79 -14.54
C LEU A 622 -6.17 18.71 -13.42
N ASP A 623 -5.48 19.79 -13.10
CA ASP A 623 -6.03 20.89 -12.27
C ASP A 623 -7.02 21.73 -13.08
N ALA A 624 -7.88 22.48 -12.39
CA ALA A 624 -8.96 23.25 -13.04
C ALA A 624 -8.45 24.30 -14.03
N GLU A 625 -7.31 24.96 -13.73
CA GLU A 625 -6.71 25.98 -14.61
C GLU A 625 -6.22 25.36 -15.92
N SER A 626 -5.41 24.31 -15.82
CA SER A 626 -4.88 23.58 -16.98
C SER A 626 -6.00 22.93 -17.80
N ALA A 627 -7.00 22.37 -17.15
CA ALA A 627 -8.18 21.78 -17.79
C ALA A 627 -8.98 22.84 -18.56
N THR A 628 -9.15 24.05 -17.98
CA THR A 628 -9.83 25.18 -18.64
C THR A 628 -9.15 25.54 -19.96
N GLU A 629 -7.82 25.70 -19.96
CA GLU A 629 -7.08 26.05 -21.17
C GLU A 629 -7.16 24.97 -22.25
N GLN A 630 -7.11 23.70 -21.84
CA GLN A 630 -7.22 22.57 -22.78
C GLN A 630 -8.62 22.51 -23.41
N VAL A 631 -9.68 22.59 -22.59
CA VAL A 631 -11.07 22.53 -23.09
C VAL A 631 -11.36 23.72 -23.99
N ARG A 632 -10.95 24.95 -23.61
CA ARG A 632 -11.06 26.15 -24.42
C ARG A 632 -10.38 25.96 -25.78
N THR A 633 -9.14 25.50 -25.78
CA THR A 633 -8.37 25.27 -27.02
C THR A 633 -9.08 24.28 -27.93
N TRP A 634 -9.53 23.14 -27.40
CA TRP A 634 -10.20 22.10 -28.21
C TRP A 634 -11.52 22.60 -28.79
N ALA A 635 -12.28 23.41 -28.04
CA ALA A 635 -13.53 23.97 -28.50
C ALA A 635 -13.30 25.01 -29.64
N LEU A 636 -12.34 25.92 -29.48
CA LEU A 636 -12.00 26.92 -30.50
C LEU A 636 -11.42 26.27 -31.76
N ASP A 637 -10.53 25.29 -31.62
CA ASP A 637 -9.99 24.53 -32.77
C ASP A 637 -11.08 23.82 -33.58
N LEU A 638 -12.15 23.38 -32.92
CA LEU A 638 -13.30 22.78 -33.59
C LEU A 638 -14.10 23.82 -34.36
N ALA A 639 -14.40 24.95 -33.74
CA ALA A 639 -15.12 26.07 -34.40
C ALA A 639 -14.36 26.59 -35.64
N ASP A 640 -13.03 26.65 -35.60
CA ASP A 640 -12.19 27.08 -36.73
C ASP A 640 -12.20 26.08 -37.91
N ARG A 641 -12.48 24.79 -37.65
CA ARG A 641 -12.56 23.76 -38.71
C ARG A 641 -13.89 23.73 -39.44
N GLU A 642 -14.95 24.21 -38.80
CA GLU A 642 -16.29 24.26 -39.37
C GLU A 642 -16.54 25.56 -40.19
N ASN A 643 -15.68 26.59 -40.02
CA ASN A 643 -15.65 27.81 -40.82
C ASN A 643 -14.67 27.69 -42.01
#